data_b2df58837025c5af13ad3da7ce685692
#
_entry.id   b2df58837025c5af13ad3da7ce685692
#
_cell.length_a   1.000
_cell.length_b   1.000
_cell.length_c   1.000
_cell.angle_alpha   90.00
_cell.angle_beta   90.00
_cell.angle_gamma   90.00
#
_symmetry.space_group_name_H-M   'P 1'
#
loop_
_entity.id
_entity.type
_entity.pdbx_description
1 polymer ?
#
loop_
_entity_poly.entity_id
_entity_poly.type
_entity_poly.pdbx_seq_one_letter_code
_entity_poly.pdbx_strand_id
1 'polypeptide(L)'
;MNDFAHLLDRLAYEPRRNAKLRMLQDFFARTPDPERGYALGAMTGTLSFREAKPALIRGLVEERIDPVLFRLSHNYVGDLAETTALIWPAPRDLPSPSAGSGLHPAPDEARVPSPVRERDRVRDATSPGKPDPSPQPSPARERGHVAPHADRSANLVAPAEGGGDARVGIGHNNPPPHVPTLAEVVETLATIPKRELPRHLAEWLDALDETGRWALLKLVTGNLRVGVSARLAKTAVGALGGHEADAVEEVWHGLTPPFETLFAWVEGRAERPETLNPAPFRPPMLSHPIEEEADLEKLEPEAFSAEWKWDGIRVQLVGGRDRAGAQVAKVYSRTGEDITGAFPDLAEAIGFTGTLDGELLILRERRVQSFNVLQQRLNRKAVTAKLLEEFPAHVRAYDVLTLDGDDLRAEPFATRREQLEALVTRLDHARIDISPLVPFADWEALAAARADPASVGAGEDADAIEGVMLKRLNSPYLPGRPKGPWWKWKREPHIVDAVMMYAQRGHGKRSSFYSDYTFGVWREAPEGGDELVPVGKAYHGFTDAELAKLDRYVRNNTTKRFGPVREVAHGLEAGLVLEIAFEGVQRSTRHKSGVAMRFPRVSRIRWDKPPAEADRIDVLERILARGEREVAPGATLTETDA
;
A
#
# COMPACT_ATOMS: atom_id res chain seq x y z
N MET A 1 -23.18 9.42 5.74
CA MET A 1 -21.73 9.69 5.58
C MET A 1 -20.98 9.70 6.90
N ASN A 2 -21.47 10.36 7.95
CA ASN A 2 -20.75 10.51 9.23
C ASN A 2 -20.42 9.20 9.92
N ASP A 3 -21.32 8.22 9.99
CA ASP A 3 -21.06 6.91 10.62
C ASP A 3 -19.92 6.15 9.92
N PHE A 4 -19.88 6.23 8.59
CA PHE A 4 -18.77 5.68 7.81
C PHE A 4 -17.45 6.42 8.07
N ALA A 5 -17.50 7.74 8.17
CA ALA A 5 -16.33 8.56 8.49
C ALA A 5 -15.75 8.23 9.88
N HIS A 6 -16.60 8.09 10.88
CA HIS A 6 -16.19 7.66 12.23
C HIS A 6 -15.62 6.25 12.26
N LEU A 7 -16.15 5.34 11.44
CA LEU A 7 -15.56 4.01 11.29
C LEU A 7 -14.15 4.10 10.71
N LEU A 8 -13.97 4.85 9.61
CA LEU A 8 -12.66 5.00 8.95
C LEU A 8 -11.62 5.62 9.88
N ASP A 9 -12.00 6.65 10.65
CA ASP A 9 -11.13 7.30 11.62
C ASP A 9 -10.66 6.29 12.69
N ARG A 10 -11.57 5.57 13.32
CA ARG A 10 -11.24 4.54 14.31
C ARG A 10 -10.35 3.44 13.74
N LEU A 11 -10.61 2.99 12.51
CA LEU A 11 -9.81 1.96 11.83
C LEU A 11 -8.39 2.45 11.52
N ALA A 12 -8.19 3.73 11.20
CA ALA A 12 -6.88 4.30 10.92
C ALA A 12 -5.94 4.25 12.13
N TYR A 13 -6.48 4.41 13.34
CA TYR A 13 -5.71 4.40 14.59
C TYR A 13 -5.62 3.04 15.29
N GLU A 14 -6.49 2.07 14.96
CA GLU A 14 -6.43 0.74 15.57
C GLU A 14 -5.40 -0.16 14.87
N PRO A 15 -4.37 -0.65 15.58
CA PRO A 15 -3.34 -1.50 14.96
C PRO A 15 -3.68 -2.99 14.95
N ARG A 16 -4.55 -3.45 15.89
CA ARG A 16 -4.79 -4.87 16.11
C ARG A 16 -5.83 -5.38 15.12
N ARG A 17 -5.45 -6.41 14.35
CA ARG A 17 -6.30 -7.02 13.33
C ARG A 17 -7.68 -7.45 13.88
N ASN A 18 -7.71 -8.11 15.03
CA ASN A 18 -8.96 -8.62 15.61
C ASN A 18 -9.86 -7.49 16.13
N ALA A 19 -9.31 -6.37 16.57
CA ALA A 19 -10.09 -5.20 16.95
C ALA A 19 -10.70 -4.53 15.72
N LYS A 20 -9.94 -4.38 14.62
CA LYS A 20 -10.48 -3.92 13.33
C LYS A 20 -11.61 -4.82 12.84
N LEU A 21 -11.43 -6.14 12.91
CA LEU A 21 -12.45 -7.10 12.50
C LEU A 21 -13.77 -6.89 13.26
N ARG A 22 -13.71 -6.74 14.59
CA ARG A 22 -14.90 -6.45 15.40
C ARG A 22 -15.55 -5.12 15.04
N MET A 23 -14.77 -4.05 14.84
CA MET A 23 -15.30 -2.75 14.41
C MET A 23 -16.05 -2.83 13.09
N LEU A 24 -15.53 -3.59 12.13
CA LEU A 24 -16.18 -3.82 10.84
C LEU A 24 -17.46 -4.65 10.98
N GLN A 25 -17.43 -5.73 11.77
CA GLN A 25 -18.61 -6.55 12.06
C GLN A 25 -19.73 -5.72 12.72
N ASP A 26 -19.38 -4.96 13.76
CA ASP A 26 -20.33 -4.08 14.46
C ASP A 26 -20.93 -3.03 13.53
N PHE A 27 -20.15 -2.48 12.61
CA PHE A 27 -20.64 -1.51 11.63
C PHE A 27 -21.59 -2.18 10.64
N PHE A 28 -21.19 -3.28 10.01
CA PHE A 28 -22.02 -3.98 9.04
C PHE A 28 -23.32 -4.55 9.63
N ALA A 29 -23.30 -4.95 10.91
CA ALA A 29 -24.49 -5.44 11.60
C ALA A 29 -25.52 -4.32 11.91
N ARG A 30 -25.04 -3.08 12.17
CA ARG A 30 -25.92 -1.96 12.58
C ARG A 30 -26.34 -1.06 11.43
N THR A 31 -25.53 -1.01 10.37
CA THR A 31 -25.78 -0.11 9.25
C THR A 31 -26.71 -0.78 8.24
N PRO A 32 -27.83 -0.14 7.86
CA PRO A 32 -28.77 -0.70 6.90
C PRO A 32 -28.21 -0.71 5.47
N ASP A 33 -28.84 -1.49 4.60
CA ASP A 33 -28.66 -1.39 3.15
C ASP A 33 -29.32 -0.09 2.63
N PRO A 34 -28.75 0.58 1.61
CA PRO A 34 -27.54 0.23 0.86
C PRO A 34 -26.23 0.74 1.48
N GLU A 35 -26.28 1.51 2.58
CA GLU A 35 -25.13 2.20 3.19
C GLU A 35 -23.96 1.24 3.50
N ARG A 36 -24.21 0.11 4.16
CA ARG A 36 -23.18 -0.87 4.49
C ARG A 36 -22.55 -1.50 3.24
N GLY A 37 -23.35 -1.68 2.20
CA GLY A 37 -22.89 -2.22 0.93
C GLY A 37 -21.94 -1.27 0.20
N TYR A 38 -22.23 0.02 0.18
CA TYR A 38 -21.33 1.04 -0.36
C TYR A 38 -20.06 1.20 0.50
N ALA A 39 -20.17 1.10 1.82
CA ALA A 39 -19.02 1.09 2.71
C ALA A 39 -18.10 -0.11 2.42
N LEU A 40 -18.67 -1.29 2.20
CA LEU A 40 -17.93 -2.48 1.78
C LEU A 40 -17.26 -2.25 0.43
N GLY A 41 -17.96 -1.67 -0.54
CA GLY A 41 -17.43 -1.31 -1.85
C GLY A 41 -16.25 -0.36 -1.78
N ALA A 42 -16.32 0.65 -0.93
CA ALA A 42 -15.24 1.59 -0.68
C ALA A 42 -13.99 0.88 -0.11
N MET A 43 -14.17 0.02 0.91
CA MET A 43 -13.06 -0.69 1.58
C MET A 43 -12.43 -1.79 0.72
N THR A 44 -13.16 -2.33 -0.25
CA THR A 44 -12.67 -3.36 -1.18
C THR A 44 -12.13 -2.81 -2.49
N GLY A 45 -12.25 -1.48 -2.69
CA GLY A 45 -11.77 -0.81 -3.91
C GLY A 45 -12.65 -1.05 -5.14
N THR A 46 -13.89 -1.55 -4.95
CA THR A 46 -14.82 -1.79 -6.07
C THR A 46 -15.55 -0.53 -6.53
N LEU A 47 -15.51 0.55 -5.75
CA LEU A 47 -16.00 1.86 -6.14
C LEU A 47 -14.91 2.63 -6.91
N SER A 48 -15.25 3.20 -8.06
CA SER A 48 -14.34 3.99 -8.89
C SER A 48 -15.02 5.26 -9.39
N PHE A 49 -14.42 6.41 -9.06
CA PHE A 49 -14.94 7.73 -9.45
C PHE A 49 -14.00 8.39 -10.46
N ARG A 50 -14.28 8.23 -11.75
CA ARG A 50 -13.38 8.60 -12.86
C ARG A 50 -13.07 10.10 -12.93
N GLU A 51 -14.04 10.94 -12.57
CA GLU A 51 -13.96 12.41 -12.75
C GLU A 51 -13.39 13.14 -11.54
N ALA A 52 -13.40 12.54 -10.37
CA ALA A 52 -12.92 13.15 -9.13
C ALA A 52 -11.40 13.01 -8.99
N LYS A 53 -10.67 13.98 -9.53
CA LYS A 53 -9.20 14.00 -9.52
C LYS A 53 -8.66 14.93 -8.43
N PRO A 54 -7.45 14.69 -7.89
CA PRO A 54 -6.81 15.58 -6.90
C PRO A 54 -6.69 17.05 -7.35
N ALA A 55 -6.55 17.32 -8.64
CA ALA A 55 -6.50 18.67 -9.18
C ALA A 55 -7.83 19.44 -8.98
N LEU A 56 -8.96 18.75 -9.06
CA LEU A 56 -10.28 19.35 -8.79
C LEU A 56 -10.39 19.82 -7.33
N ILE A 57 -9.96 18.98 -6.40
CA ILE A 57 -9.97 19.32 -4.96
C ILE A 57 -9.09 20.53 -4.68
N ARG A 58 -7.89 20.59 -5.28
CA ARG A 58 -7.01 21.76 -5.14
C ARG A 58 -7.67 23.02 -5.67
N GLY A 59 -8.29 22.98 -6.84
CA GLY A 59 -9.00 24.13 -7.40
C GLY A 59 -10.09 24.63 -6.47
N LEU A 60 -10.93 23.74 -5.91
CA LEU A 60 -11.98 24.11 -4.96
C LEU A 60 -11.45 24.77 -3.67
N VAL A 61 -10.30 24.30 -3.18
CA VAL A 61 -9.66 24.89 -2.00
C VAL A 61 -9.09 26.27 -2.32
N GLU A 62 -8.40 26.41 -3.45
CA GLU A 62 -7.79 27.68 -3.88
C GLU A 62 -8.81 28.77 -4.21
N GLU A 63 -10.05 28.41 -4.56
CA GLU A 63 -11.16 29.34 -4.72
C GLU A 63 -11.69 29.92 -3.38
N ARG A 64 -11.43 29.25 -2.25
CA ARG A 64 -12.04 29.56 -0.94
C ARG A 64 -11.02 29.95 0.13
N ILE A 65 -9.78 29.63 -0.06
CA ILE A 65 -8.69 29.80 0.92
C ILE A 65 -7.49 30.43 0.20
N ASP A 66 -6.76 31.27 0.91
CA ASP A 66 -5.50 31.83 0.39
C ASP A 66 -4.57 30.71 -0.12
N PRO A 67 -4.13 30.78 -1.40
CA PRO A 67 -3.32 29.72 -1.99
C PRO A 67 -1.96 29.52 -1.30
N VAL A 68 -1.42 30.57 -0.66
CA VAL A 68 -0.16 30.48 0.09
C VAL A 68 -0.37 29.70 1.38
N LEU A 69 -1.46 30.02 2.11
CA LEU A 69 -1.85 29.29 3.31
C LEU A 69 -2.12 27.81 3.00
N PHE A 70 -2.87 27.50 1.95
CA PHE A 70 -3.12 26.12 1.52
C PHE A 70 -1.83 25.39 1.22
N ARG A 71 -0.93 25.97 0.43
CA ARG A 71 0.35 25.36 0.08
C ARG A 71 1.21 25.09 1.31
N LEU A 72 1.31 26.04 2.24
CA LEU A 72 2.07 25.87 3.48
C LEU A 72 1.46 24.79 4.36
N SER A 73 0.13 24.76 4.52
CA SER A 73 -0.58 23.73 5.27
C SER A 73 -0.40 22.35 4.65
N HIS A 74 -0.55 22.24 3.33
CA HIS A 74 -0.33 20.98 2.61
C HIS A 74 1.11 20.48 2.71
N ASN A 75 2.09 21.38 2.65
CA ASN A 75 3.51 21.02 2.85
C ASN A 75 3.79 20.55 4.29
N TYR A 76 3.02 21.05 5.26
CA TYR A 76 3.14 20.65 6.66
C TYR A 76 2.47 19.29 6.94
N VAL A 77 1.23 19.09 6.47
CA VAL A 77 0.42 17.89 6.70
C VAL A 77 0.86 16.74 5.77
N GLY A 78 1.13 17.03 4.50
CA GLY A 78 1.60 16.06 3.51
C GLY A 78 0.50 15.20 2.85
N ASP A 79 -0.77 15.38 3.24
CA ASP A 79 -1.93 14.68 2.67
C ASP A 79 -3.02 15.68 2.26
N LEU A 80 -3.47 15.58 1.00
CA LEU A 80 -4.45 16.52 0.44
C LEU A 80 -5.80 16.45 1.15
N ALA A 81 -6.29 15.25 1.45
CA ALA A 81 -7.60 15.05 2.09
C ALA A 81 -7.60 15.59 3.52
N GLU A 82 -6.55 15.26 4.28
CA GLU A 82 -6.38 15.74 5.66
C GLU A 82 -6.20 17.25 5.71
N THR A 83 -5.33 17.81 4.85
CA THR A 83 -5.14 19.26 4.76
C THR A 83 -6.44 19.96 4.44
N THR A 84 -7.16 19.52 3.41
CA THR A 84 -8.41 20.16 2.98
C THR A 84 -9.48 20.08 4.07
N ALA A 85 -9.63 18.92 4.74
CA ALA A 85 -10.60 18.74 5.80
C ALA A 85 -10.39 19.72 6.97
N LEU A 86 -9.11 19.91 7.37
CA LEU A 86 -8.71 20.78 8.48
C LEU A 86 -8.92 22.28 8.19
N ILE A 87 -8.62 22.71 6.95
CA ILE A 87 -8.63 24.16 6.62
C ILE A 87 -9.88 24.60 5.88
N TRP A 88 -10.82 23.69 5.55
CA TRP A 88 -12.04 24.05 4.85
C TRP A 88 -12.86 25.05 5.68
N PRO A 89 -13.22 26.23 5.13
CA PRO A 89 -13.86 27.28 5.90
C PRO A 89 -15.25 26.87 6.36
N ALA A 90 -15.68 27.38 7.52
CA ALA A 90 -17.06 27.24 7.96
C ALA A 90 -17.99 27.97 6.99
N PRO A 91 -19.24 27.52 6.77
CA PRO A 91 -20.19 28.11 5.82
C PRO A 91 -20.48 29.62 6.05
N ARG A 92 -20.19 30.14 7.24
CA ARG A 92 -20.38 31.54 7.62
C ARG A 92 -19.21 32.46 7.26
N ASP A 93 -18.07 31.92 6.90
CA ASP A 93 -16.83 32.66 6.66
C ASP A 93 -16.55 32.91 5.16
N LEU A 94 -17.48 32.54 4.29
CA LEU A 94 -17.35 32.78 2.86
C LEU A 94 -17.55 34.28 2.55
N PRO A 95 -16.60 34.94 1.87
CA PRO A 95 -16.83 36.32 1.43
C PRO A 95 -18.00 36.35 0.47
N SER A 96 -18.96 37.24 0.74
CA SER A 96 -20.11 37.45 -0.14
C SER A 96 -19.62 37.80 -1.56
N PRO A 97 -20.22 37.24 -2.64
CA PRO A 97 -19.78 37.51 -4.01
C PRO A 97 -20.27 38.87 -4.54
N SER A 98 -20.18 39.93 -3.73
CA SER A 98 -20.50 41.29 -4.17
C SER A 98 -19.74 42.33 -3.35
N ALA A 99 -18.54 42.67 -3.75
CA ALA A 99 -17.99 44.01 -3.61
C ALA A 99 -16.97 44.24 -4.72
N GLY A 100 -17.43 44.97 -5.72
CA GLY A 100 -16.58 45.47 -6.80
C GLY A 100 -15.42 46.33 -6.26
N SER A 101 -14.37 46.32 -7.03
CA SER A 101 -13.17 47.13 -6.96
C SER A 101 -13.34 48.46 -6.21
N GLY A 102 -12.86 48.51 -4.96
CA GLY A 102 -12.61 49.73 -4.24
C GLY A 102 -11.21 49.64 -3.64
N LEU A 103 -10.30 50.40 -4.21
CA LEU A 103 -8.97 50.63 -3.66
C LEU A 103 -9.09 51.15 -2.22
N HIS A 104 -8.68 50.37 -1.25
CA HIS A 104 -8.43 50.85 0.11
C HIS A 104 -6.92 51.13 0.27
N PRO A 105 -6.56 52.27 0.87
CA PRO A 105 -5.16 52.61 1.11
C PRO A 105 -4.54 51.70 2.17
N ALA A 106 -3.25 51.41 2.00
CA ALA A 106 -2.45 50.58 2.90
C ALA A 106 -2.52 51.06 4.36
N PRO A 107 -2.61 50.15 5.33
CA PRO A 107 -2.41 50.51 6.73
C PRO A 107 -0.93 50.72 7.05
N ASP A 108 -0.67 51.73 7.84
CA ASP A 108 0.62 52.17 8.37
C ASP A 108 1.48 51.06 8.97
N GLU A 109 2.75 51.18 8.72
CA GLU A 109 3.80 50.32 9.27
C GLU A 109 3.79 50.30 10.81
N ALA A 110 3.32 49.24 11.41
CA ALA A 110 3.48 49.03 12.85
C ALA A 110 4.92 48.51 13.12
N ARG A 111 5.69 49.38 13.78
CA ARG A 111 7.05 49.15 14.26
C ARG A 111 7.17 47.84 15.03
N VAL A 112 8.05 46.97 14.55
CA VAL A 112 8.56 45.81 15.25
C VAL A 112 9.53 46.28 16.35
N PRO A 113 9.39 45.85 17.62
CA PRO A 113 10.39 46.18 18.65
C PRO A 113 11.63 45.29 18.48
N SER A 114 12.80 45.92 18.46
CA SER A 114 14.10 45.25 18.44
C SER A 114 14.37 44.52 19.77
N PRO A 115 15.09 43.37 19.74
CA PRO A 115 15.44 42.68 20.97
C PRO A 115 16.55 43.42 21.71
N VAL A 116 16.33 43.63 23.01
CA VAL A 116 17.29 44.19 23.95
C VAL A 116 18.48 43.24 24.12
N ARG A 117 19.67 43.79 23.93
CA ARG A 117 20.95 43.16 24.32
C ARG A 117 21.07 43.19 25.86
N GLU A 118 21.24 42.04 26.47
CA GLU A 118 21.71 41.97 27.85
C GLU A 118 23.16 41.46 27.87
N ARG A 119 24.01 42.31 28.44
CA ARG A 119 25.44 42.09 28.62
C ARG A 119 25.76 41.36 29.93
N ASP A 120 26.69 40.45 29.83
CA ASP A 120 27.72 40.06 30.78
C ASP A 120 27.45 40.25 32.29
N ARG A 121 27.48 39.15 33.02
CA ARG A 121 28.26 39.07 34.31
C ARG A 121 28.76 37.65 34.54
N VAL A 122 30.06 37.53 34.39
CA VAL A 122 30.93 36.46 34.92
C VAL A 122 30.88 36.46 36.47
N ARG A 123 30.77 35.31 37.09
CA ARG A 123 31.48 34.96 38.33
C ARG A 123 31.60 33.46 38.55
N ASP A 124 32.85 33.09 38.75
CA ASP A 124 33.38 31.81 39.22
C ASP A 124 32.77 31.34 40.56
N ALA A 125 32.68 29.99 40.75
CA ALA A 125 33.33 29.29 41.85
C ALA A 125 32.95 27.79 41.95
N THR A 126 33.96 26.93 41.74
CA THR A 126 34.31 25.72 42.50
C THR A 126 33.30 24.59 42.75
N SER A 127 33.68 23.41 42.24
CA SER A 127 33.31 22.05 42.68
C SER A 127 33.81 21.73 44.11
N PRO A 128 33.59 20.57 44.79
CA PRO A 128 33.02 19.29 44.35
C PRO A 128 32.13 18.57 45.42
N GLY A 129 31.48 17.45 45.09
CA GLY A 129 30.91 16.51 46.06
C GLY A 129 29.98 15.43 45.49
N LYS A 130 30.49 14.23 45.29
CA LYS A 130 29.76 12.96 45.25
C LYS A 130 29.48 12.47 46.70
N PRO A 131 28.68 11.45 47.02
CA PRO A 131 28.09 10.36 46.23
C PRO A 131 26.64 9.92 46.61
N ASP A 132 26.09 9.01 45.80
CA ASP A 132 25.11 7.91 45.92
C ASP A 132 24.53 7.52 47.32
N PRO A 133 23.46 6.73 47.49
CA PRO A 133 22.88 5.73 46.59
C PRO A 133 21.34 5.59 46.56
N SER A 134 20.86 4.73 45.64
CA SER A 134 19.53 4.15 45.52
C SER A 134 18.97 3.48 46.81
N PRO A 135 17.65 3.24 46.90
CA PRO A 135 17.20 1.85 46.79
C PRO A 135 15.90 1.60 45.94
N GLN A 136 15.86 0.48 45.27
CA GLN A 136 14.69 -0.36 45.00
C GLN A 136 14.27 -1.09 46.32
N PRO A 137 13.19 -1.92 46.38
CA PRO A 137 12.18 -2.43 45.42
C PRO A 137 10.76 -2.64 46.00
N SER A 138 9.81 -2.99 45.08
CA SER A 138 8.60 -3.86 45.15
C SER A 138 8.02 -4.35 46.51
N PRO A 139 6.81 -4.97 46.62
CA PRO A 139 5.84 -5.46 45.64
C PRO A 139 4.32 -5.31 45.98
N ALA A 140 3.49 -5.70 45.00
CA ALA A 140 2.13 -6.23 45.00
C ALA A 140 1.22 -6.19 46.25
N ARG A 141 -0.07 -5.89 46.02
CA ARG A 141 -1.30 -6.65 46.41
C ARG A 141 -2.58 -5.99 45.88
N GLU A 142 -3.25 -6.71 45.07
CA GLU A 142 -4.60 -7.31 45.10
C GLU A 142 -5.79 -6.51 45.65
N ARG A 143 -6.87 -6.53 44.81
CA ARG A 143 -8.30 -6.65 45.06
C ARG A 143 -9.10 -5.45 45.56
N GLY A 144 -10.19 -5.21 44.78
CA GLY A 144 -11.35 -4.47 45.24
C GLY A 144 -12.39 -4.24 44.12
N HIS A 145 -13.26 -5.21 43.92
CA HIS A 145 -14.55 -5.03 43.23
C HIS A 145 -15.39 -3.98 43.93
N VAL A 146 -16.04 -3.08 43.18
CA VAL A 146 -17.40 -2.59 43.50
C VAL A 146 -18.10 -2.18 42.19
N ALA A 147 -19.25 -2.74 41.93
CA ALA A 147 -20.23 -2.38 40.91
C ALA A 147 -21.30 -1.45 41.53
N PRO A 148 -22.43 -1.17 40.89
CA PRO A 148 -22.75 0.12 40.28
C PRO A 148 -23.83 0.89 41.07
N HIS A 149 -24.01 2.16 40.81
CA HIS A 149 -25.21 2.89 41.26
C HIS A 149 -25.89 3.65 40.14
N ALA A 150 -27.17 3.39 40.11
CA ALA A 150 -28.20 3.92 39.23
C ALA A 150 -28.57 5.37 39.49
N ASP A 151 -29.04 5.99 38.43
CA ASP A 151 -30.24 6.82 38.30
C ASP A 151 -30.56 7.88 39.37
N ARG A 152 -30.70 9.12 38.93
CA ARG A 152 -31.77 10.01 39.44
C ARG A 152 -32.15 11.13 38.45
N SER A 153 -33.40 11.05 38.16
CA SER A 153 -34.29 11.93 37.40
C SER A 153 -34.36 13.39 37.87
N ALA A 154 -34.66 14.24 36.90
CA ALA A 154 -35.60 15.38 36.89
C ALA A 154 -35.57 16.39 38.04
N ASN A 155 -35.45 17.67 37.66
CA ASN A 155 -36.43 18.67 38.08
C ASN A 155 -36.51 19.85 37.12
N LEU A 156 -37.74 20.09 36.70
CA LEU A 156 -38.25 21.26 36.02
C LEU A 156 -38.18 22.50 36.94
N VAL A 157 -37.78 23.65 36.39
CA VAL A 157 -38.30 24.95 36.80
C VAL A 157 -38.42 25.85 35.57
N ALA A 158 -39.61 26.30 35.22
CA ALA A 158 -39.92 27.39 34.32
C ALA A 158 -40.52 28.54 35.16
N PRO A 159 -40.93 29.69 34.59
CA PRO A 159 -40.13 30.76 34.00
C PRO A 159 -40.39 32.12 34.75
N ALA A 160 -39.58 33.13 34.48
CA ALA A 160 -39.93 34.52 34.83
C ALA A 160 -39.94 35.39 33.56
N GLU A 161 -41.07 35.98 33.32
CA GLU A 161 -41.34 36.99 32.29
C GLU A 161 -40.60 38.31 32.60
N GLY A 162 -40.12 38.98 31.56
CA GLY A 162 -39.60 40.35 31.67
C GLY A 162 -39.25 40.94 30.31
N GLY A 163 -40.10 41.83 29.84
CA GLY A 163 -40.29 42.49 28.59
C GLY A 163 -39.14 43.18 27.86
N GLY A 164 -39.38 43.34 26.57
CA GLY A 164 -39.07 44.53 25.76
C GLY A 164 -37.73 44.52 25.04
N ASP A 165 -37.66 44.17 23.79
CA ASP A 165 -37.43 45.10 22.67
C ASP A 165 -37.41 44.33 21.34
N ALA A 166 -38.33 44.65 20.46
CA ALA A 166 -38.44 44.09 19.14
C ALA A 166 -37.36 44.69 18.22
N ARG A 167 -36.25 43.98 18.04
CA ARG A 167 -35.42 44.13 16.84
C ARG A 167 -35.77 43.01 15.87
N VAL A 168 -36.53 43.37 14.83
CA VAL A 168 -36.80 42.50 13.68
C VAL A 168 -35.47 42.24 12.96
N GLY A 169 -34.78 41.18 13.39
CA GLY A 169 -33.73 40.57 12.61
C GLY A 169 -34.40 39.69 11.58
N ILE A 170 -34.31 40.04 10.29
CA ILE A 170 -34.66 39.15 9.18
C ILE A 170 -33.61 38.05 9.17
N GLY A 171 -33.82 37.07 10.02
CA GLY A 171 -33.07 35.83 9.97
C GLY A 171 -33.53 35.08 8.73
N HIS A 172 -32.67 34.97 7.73
CA HIS A 172 -32.82 33.96 6.69
C HIS A 172 -32.74 32.59 7.39
N ASN A 173 -33.91 32.01 7.65
CA ASN A 173 -34.08 30.63 8.05
C ASN A 173 -33.72 29.75 6.85
N ASN A 174 -32.45 29.67 6.48
CA ASN A 174 -31.99 28.55 5.66
C ASN A 174 -32.03 27.31 6.55
N PRO A 175 -32.73 26.24 6.13
CA PRO A 175 -32.64 24.96 6.85
C PRO A 175 -31.18 24.58 6.97
N PRO A 176 -30.77 23.87 8.04
CA PRO A 176 -29.40 23.41 8.18
C PRO A 176 -29.02 22.61 6.93
N PRO A 177 -27.78 22.74 6.41
CA PRO A 177 -27.36 22.07 5.21
C PRO A 177 -27.57 20.56 5.38
N HIS A 178 -28.17 19.93 4.38
CA HIS A 178 -28.41 18.49 4.37
C HIS A 178 -27.06 17.74 4.39
N VAL A 179 -26.84 16.95 5.43
CA VAL A 179 -25.66 16.08 5.55
C VAL A 179 -25.88 14.84 4.65
N PRO A 180 -25.07 14.65 3.60
CA PRO A 180 -25.30 13.55 2.67
C PRO A 180 -25.08 12.18 3.32
N THR A 181 -25.83 11.18 2.89
CA THR A 181 -25.56 9.78 3.20
C THR A 181 -24.40 9.26 2.32
N LEU A 182 -23.84 8.08 2.64
CA LEU A 182 -22.81 7.47 1.80
C LEU A 182 -23.42 7.03 0.46
N ALA A 183 -24.65 6.52 0.47
CA ALA A 183 -25.37 6.12 -0.72
C ALA A 183 -25.58 7.31 -1.68
N GLU A 184 -26.10 8.42 -1.18
CA GLU A 184 -26.28 9.65 -1.97
C GLU A 184 -24.96 10.12 -2.61
N VAL A 185 -23.86 10.09 -1.87
CA VAL A 185 -22.53 10.44 -2.39
C VAL A 185 -22.12 9.51 -3.52
N VAL A 186 -22.20 8.20 -3.31
CA VAL A 186 -21.75 7.20 -4.28
C VAL A 186 -22.60 7.23 -5.54
N GLU A 187 -23.93 7.25 -5.41
CA GLU A 187 -24.87 7.26 -6.54
C GLU A 187 -24.76 8.55 -7.35
N THR A 188 -24.63 9.70 -6.68
CA THR A 188 -24.39 10.97 -7.37
C THR A 188 -23.06 10.93 -8.12
N LEU A 189 -21.96 10.50 -7.50
CA LEU A 189 -20.64 10.43 -8.13
C LEU A 189 -20.59 9.46 -9.31
N ALA A 190 -21.45 8.44 -9.34
CA ALA A 190 -21.56 7.49 -10.46
C ALA A 190 -22.20 8.10 -11.70
N THR A 191 -23.08 9.10 -11.56
CA THR A 191 -23.95 9.61 -12.63
C THR A 191 -23.71 11.08 -12.98
N ILE A 192 -23.08 11.86 -12.09
CA ILE A 192 -22.94 13.30 -12.22
C ILE A 192 -22.09 13.73 -13.41
N PRO A 193 -22.52 14.72 -14.23
CA PRO A 193 -21.68 15.33 -15.23
C PRO A 193 -20.47 16.02 -14.61
N LYS A 194 -19.31 15.91 -15.26
CA LYS A 194 -18.04 16.48 -14.79
C LYS A 194 -18.13 17.97 -14.43
N ARG A 195 -18.90 18.76 -15.16
CA ARG A 195 -19.09 20.22 -14.93
C ARG A 195 -19.80 20.55 -13.62
N GLU A 196 -20.63 19.64 -13.10
CA GLU A 196 -21.43 19.83 -11.89
C GLU A 196 -20.75 19.28 -10.64
N LEU A 197 -19.79 18.37 -10.81
CA LEU A 197 -19.06 17.75 -9.72
C LEU A 197 -18.41 18.73 -8.73
N PRO A 198 -17.75 19.86 -9.17
CA PRO A 198 -17.17 20.83 -8.24
C PRO A 198 -18.17 21.41 -7.28
N ARG A 199 -19.36 21.76 -7.76
CA ARG A 199 -20.44 22.35 -6.96
C ARG A 199 -20.92 21.36 -5.89
N HIS A 200 -21.24 20.12 -6.28
CA HIS A 200 -21.69 19.09 -5.32
C HIS A 200 -20.64 18.74 -4.28
N LEU A 201 -19.36 18.64 -4.68
CA LEU A 201 -18.28 18.42 -3.72
C LEU A 201 -18.18 19.57 -2.71
N ALA A 202 -18.31 20.82 -3.16
CA ALA A 202 -18.30 21.98 -2.29
C ALA A 202 -19.50 21.98 -1.30
N GLU A 203 -20.70 21.69 -1.79
CA GLU A 203 -21.91 21.59 -0.98
C GLU A 203 -21.78 20.51 0.11
N TRP A 204 -21.24 19.34 -0.23
CA TRP A 204 -21.00 18.27 0.74
C TRP A 204 -19.89 18.61 1.75
N LEU A 205 -18.81 19.25 1.30
CA LEU A 205 -17.75 19.72 2.20
C LEU A 205 -18.25 20.79 3.16
N ASP A 206 -19.19 21.64 2.74
CA ASP A 206 -19.84 22.64 3.58
C ASP A 206 -20.77 22.00 4.63
N ALA A 207 -21.44 20.88 4.27
CA ALA A 207 -22.40 20.18 5.14
C ALA A 207 -21.75 19.23 6.15
N LEU A 208 -20.55 18.72 5.85
CA LEU A 208 -19.85 17.73 6.67
C LEU A 208 -18.94 18.37 7.72
N ASP A 209 -18.76 17.67 8.85
CA ASP A 209 -17.73 17.99 9.83
C ASP A 209 -16.32 17.62 9.30
N GLU A 210 -15.28 17.91 10.07
CA GLU A 210 -13.90 17.64 9.69
C GLU A 210 -13.65 16.16 9.33
N THR A 211 -14.14 15.24 10.16
CA THR A 211 -14.01 13.80 9.93
C THR A 211 -14.77 13.35 8.68
N GLY A 212 -15.97 13.86 8.48
CA GLY A 212 -16.78 13.61 7.28
C GLY A 212 -16.13 14.13 6.01
N ARG A 213 -15.56 15.34 6.03
CA ARG A 213 -14.78 15.92 4.93
C ARG A 213 -13.58 15.04 4.56
N TRP A 214 -12.81 14.65 5.57
CA TRP A 214 -11.67 13.76 5.39
C TRP A 214 -12.07 12.45 4.72
N ALA A 215 -13.12 11.79 5.24
CA ALA A 215 -13.61 10.53 4.70
C ALA A 215 -14.14 10.66 3.26
N LEU A 216 -14.91 11.72 2.97
CA LEU A 216 -15.38 12.04 1.62
C LEU A 216 -14.20 12.19 0.64
N LEU A 217 -13.19 12.97 1.01
CA LEU A 217 -12.04 13.21 0.16
C LEU A 217 -11.17 11.96 -0.05
N LYS A 218 -11.02 11.12 0.98
CA LYS A 218 -10.37 9.79 0.86
C LYS A 218 -11.15 8.86 -0.07
N LEU A 219 -12.48 8.83 0.03
CA LEU A 219 -13.35 8.04 -0.85
C LEU A 219 -13.21 8.49 -2.31
N VAL A 220 -13.35 9.77 -2.56
CA VAL A 220 -13.33 10.39 -3.89
C VAL A 220 -11.96 10.22 -4.59
N THR A 221 -10.87 10.30 -3.83
CA THR A 221 -9.51 10.11 -4.36
C THR A 221 -9.09 8.65 -4.46
N GLY A 222 -9.91 7.70 -4.00
CA GLY A 222 -9.59 6.26 -4.00
C GLY A 222 -8.48 5.86 -3.03
N ASN A 223 -8.24 6.65 -1.97
CA ASN A 223 -7.05 6.55 -1.11
C ASN A 223 -7.41 6.27 0.35
N LEU A 224 -8.32 5.32 0.59
CA LEU A 224 -8.83 5.05 1.95
C LEU A 224 -7.76 4.64 2.97
N ARG A 225 -6.73 3.91 2.59
CA ARG A 225 -5.52 3.52 3.38
C ARG A 225 -5.66 3.51 4.91
N VAL A 226 -6.79 2.99 5.42
CA VAL A 226 -7.09 2.88 6.87
C VAL A 226 -6.58 1.57 7.48
N GLY A 227 -5.69 0.88 6.78
CA GLY A 227 -5.11 -0.39 7.23
C GLY A 227 -6.12 -1.54 7.28
N VAL A 228 -7.14 -1.50 6.41
CA VAL A 228 -8.09 -2.58 6.14
C VAL A 228 -7.82 -3.11 4.73
N SER A 229 -7.53 -4.41 4.62
CA SER A 229 -7.46 -5.08 3.32
C SER A 229 -8.85 -5.51 2.86
N ALA A 230 -9.06 -5.65 1.55
CA ALA A 230 -10.31 -6.19 1.00
C ALA A 230 -10.68 -7.53 1.65
N ARG A 231 -9.70 -8.42 1.85
CA ARG A 231 -9.92 -9.70 2.54
C ARG A 231 -10.39 -9.52 3.99
N LEU A 232 -9.89 -8.54 4.74
CA LEU A 232 -10.34 -8.28 6.11
C LEU A 232 -11.79 -7.79 6.13
N ALA A 233 -12.18 -6.92 5.19
CA ALA A 233 -13.56 -6.46 5.04
C ALA A 233 -14.49 -7.62 4.69
N LYS A 234 -14.12 -8.47 3.73
CA LYS A 234 -14.88 -9.68 3.37
C LYS A 234 -14.99 -10.69 4.52
N THR A 235 -13.91 -10.86 5.31
CA THR A 235 -13.93 -11.67 6.54
C THR A 235 -14.97 -11.15 7.54
N ALA A 236 -15.06 -9.82 7.69
CA ALA A 236 -16.03 -9.22 8.60
C ALA A 236 -17.48 -9.47 8.14
N VAL A 237 -17.74 -9.40 6.84
CA VAL A 237 -19.06 -9.69 6.26
C VAL A 237 -19.41 -11.17 6.44
N GLY A 238 -18.54 -12.10 6.07
CA GLY A 238 -18.78 -13.53 6.23
C GLY A 238 -19.10 -13.92 7.67
N ALA A 239 -18.38 -13.35 8.61
CA ALA A 239 -18.56 -13.62 10.03
C ALA A 239 -19.91 -13.15 10.62
N LEU A 240 -20.68 -12.30 9.92
CA LEU A 240 -22.06 -11.95 10.32
C LEU A 240 -22.98 -13.18 10.33
N GLY A 241 -22.76 -14.11 9.41
CA GLY A 241 -23.53 -15.35 9.29
C GLY A 241 -22.72 -16.62 9.58
N GLY A 242 -21.54 -16.49 10.18
CA GLY A 242 -20.68 -17.64 10.48
C GLY A 242 -20.00 -18.26 9.26
N HIS A 243 -19.94 -17.53 8.14
CA HIS A 243 -19.26 -17.97 6.93
C HIS A 243 -17.77 -17.62 6.95
N GLU A 244 -16.95 -18.52 6.41
CA GLU A 244 -15.54 -18.25 6.18
C GLU A 244 -15.35 -17.18 5.09
N ALA A 245 -14.24 -16.43 5.17
CA ALA A 245 -13.91 -15.40 4.19
C ALA A 245 -13.85 -15.94 2.75
N ASP A 246 -13.47 -17.20 2.58
CA ASP A 246 -13.32 -17.84 1.26
C ASP A 246 -14.66 -18.08 0.60
N ALA A 247 -15.72 -18.37 1.37
CA ALA A 247 -17.08 -18.49 0.85
C ALA A 247 -17.59 -17.15 0.27
N VAL A 248 -17.22 -16.02 0.90
CA VAL A 248 -17.52 -14.68 0.38
C VAL A 248 -16.69 -14.37 -0.87
N GLU A 249 -15.42 -14.76 -0.88
CA GLU A 249 -14.54 -14.57 -2.05
C GLU A 249 -15.04 -15.31 -3.28
N GLU A 250 -15.56 -16.51 -3.13
CA GLU A 250 -16.07 -17.32 -4.24
C GLU A 250 -17.26 -16.69 -4.97
N VAL A 251 -18.16 -15.99 -4.25
CA VAL A 251 -19.30 -15.30 -4.85
C VAL A 251 -18.99 -13.86 -5.28
N TRP A 252 -17.86 -13.31 -4.79
CA TRP A 252 -17.51 -11.89 -4.94
C TRP A 252 -17.53 -11.37 -6.35
N HIS A 253 -16.94 -12.11 -7.29
CA HIS A 253 -16.78 -11.67 -8.67
C HIS A 253 -18.07 -11.66 -9.51
N GLY A 254 -19.15 -12.18 -8.96
CA GLY A 254 -20.51 -12.08 -9.53
C GLY A 254 -21.35 -10.94 -8.96
N LEU A 255 -20.81 -10.19 -7.99
CA LEU A 255 -21.56 -9.20 -7.22
C LEU A 255 -21.08 -7.77 -7.53
N THR A 256 -22.00 -6.83 -7.44
CA THR A 256 -21.75 -5.41 -7.60
C THR A 256 -22.27 -4.62 -6.40
N PRO A 257 -21.66 -3.47 -6.05
CA PRO A 257 -22.23 -2.59 -5.04
C PRO A 257 -23.67 -2.19 -5.40
N PRO A 258 -24.57 -2.12 -4.40
CA PRO A 258 -24.32 -2.11 -2.96
C PRO A 258 -24.30 -3.48 -2.25
N PHE A 259 -24.12 -4.59 -2.95
CA PHE A 259 -23.96 -5.94 -2.37
C PHE A 259 -25.13 -6.44 -1.50
N GLU A 260 -26.35 -6.00 -1.71
CA GLU A 260 -27.53 -6.38 -0.91
C GLU A 260 -27.76 -7.90 -0.90
N THR A 261 -27.56 -8.55 -2.06
CA THR A 261 -27.69 -10.03 -2.16
C THR A 261 -26.64 -10.76 -1.33
N LEU A 262 -25.43 -10.21 -1.20
CA LEU A 262 -24.39 -10.75 -0.33
C LEU A 262 -24.80 -10.67 1.14
N PHE A 263 -25.27 -9.50 1.60
CA PHE A 263 -25.72 -9.33 2.99
C PHE A 263 -26.96 -10.19 3.27
N ALA A 264 -27.91 -10.27 2.35
CA ALA A 264 -29.08 -11.13 2.50
C ALA A 264 -28.69 -12.61 2.66
N TRP A 265 -27.71 -13.08 1.89
CA TRP A 265 -27.21 -14.45 2.01
C TRP A 265 -26.49 -14.69 3.34
N VAL A 266 -25.51 -13.88 3.69
CA VAL A 266 -24.73 -14.10 4.92
C VAL A 266 -25.58 -13.99 6.18
N GLU A 267 -26.69 -13.26 6.15
CA GLU A 267 -27.67 -13.15 7.22
C GLU A 267 -28.75 -14.24 7.18
N GLY A 268 -28.67 -15.19 6.25
CA GLY A 268 -29.64 -16.28 6.11
C GLY A 268 -31.01 -15.86 5.59
N ARG A 269 -31.15 -14.67 5.00
CA ARG A 269 -32.39 -14.13 4.41
C ARG A 269 -32.59 -14.51 2.94
N ALA A 270 -31.53 -14.97 2.28
CA ALA A 270 -31.53 -15.44 0.90
C ALA A 270 -30.57 -16.62 0.73
N GLU A 271 -30.76 -17.35 -0.37
CA GLU A 271 -29.82 -18.37 -0.79
C GLU A 271 -28.47 -17.77 -1.21
N ARG A 272 -27.44 -18.62 -1.25
CA ARG A 272 -26.12 -18.23 -1.72
C ARG A 272 -26.21 -17.69 -3.14
N PRO A 273 -25.67 -16.47 -3.41
CA PRO A 273 -25.67 -15.93 -4.77
C PRO A 273 -24.97 -16.87 -5.74
N GLU A 274 -25.63 -17.19 -6.83
CA GLU A 274 -25.00 -17.92 -7.92
C GLU A 274 -23.98 -17.02 -8.62
N THR A 275 -22.79 -17.56 -8.85
CA THR A 275 -21.76 -16.87 -9.61
C THR A 275 -22.10 -16.96 -11.07
N LEU A 276 -22.70 -15.92 -11.63
CA LEU A 276 -22.96 -15.82 -13.09
C LEU A 276 -21.69 -15.56 -13.91
N ASN A 277 -20.55 -15.41 -13.25
CA ASN A 277 -19.27 -15.22 -13.90
C ASN A 277 -18.75 -16.56 -14.45
N PRO A 278 -18.68 -16.75 -15.77
CA PRO A 278 -18.20 -18.00 -16.36
C PRO A 278 -16.70 -18.23 -16.17
N ALA A 279 -15.95 -17.20 -15.79
CA ALA A 279 -14.52 -17.25 -15.55
C ALA A 279 -14.18 -16.62 -14.18
N PRO A 280 -14.55 -17.25 -13.05
CA PRO A 280 -14.39 -16.67 -11.72
C PRO A 280 -12.95 -16.79 -11.21
N PHE A 281 -12.46 -15.74 -10.54
CA PHE A 281 -11.22 -15.76 -9.76
C PHE A 281 -11.31 -16.75 -8.60
N ARG A 282 -10.20 -17.42 -8.30
CA ARG A 282 -10.06 -18.30 -7.13
C ARG A 282 -9.13 -17.69 -6.08
N PRO A 283 -9.53 -17.65 -4.80
CA PRO A 283 -8.68 -17.10 -3.74
C PRO A 283 -7.30 -17.77 -3.70
N PRO A 284 -6.18 -17.02 -3.74
CA PRO A 284 -4.86 -17.62 -3.88
C PRO A 284 -4.33 -18.19 -2.57
N MET A 285 -3.65 -19.31 -2.66
CA MET A 285 -2.78 -19.82 -1.61
C MET A 285 -1.47 -19.06 -1.55
N LEU A 286 -1.01 -18.69 -0.35
CA LEU A 286 0.18 -17.91 -0.10
C LEU A 286 1.22 -18.71 0.67
N SER A 287 2.49 -18.55 0.32
CA SER A 287 3.62 -19.20 0.99
C SER A 287 4.07 -18.50 2.28
N HIS A 288 4.59 -19.27 3.22
CA HIS A 288 5.38 -18.76 4.34
C HIS A 288 6.82 -18.44 3.92
N PRO A 289 7.49 -17.46 4.51
CA PRO A 289 8.92 -17.28 4.32
C PRO A 289 9.70 -18.37 5.08
N ILE A 290 10.82 -18.78 4.54
CA ILE A 290 11.92 -19.41 5.27
C ILE A 290 12.83 -18.25 5.65
N GLU A 291 12.97 -17.97 6.94
CA GLU A 291 13.73 -16.83 7.48
C GLU A 291 15.04 -17.31 8.13
N GLU A 292 15.05 -18.52 8.68
CA GLU A 292 16.20 -19.12 9.34
C GLU A 292 16.41 -20.57 8.86
N GLU A 293 17.64 -21.04 8.92
CA GLU A 293 17.98 -22.44 8.62
C GLU A 293 17.20 -23.42 9.50
N ALA A 294 16.93 -23.04 10.76
CA ALA A 294 16.12 -23.82 11.68
C ALA A 294 14.66 -24.08 11.19
N ASP A 295 14.17 -23.30 10.22
CA ASP A 295 12.88 -23.59 9.59
C ASP A 295 12.95 -24.83 8.70
N LEU A 296 14.09 -25.05 8.02
CA LEU A 296 14.35 -26.19 7.15
C LEU A 296 14.56 -27.49 7.92
N GLU A 297 15.17 -27.44 9.11
CA GLU A 297 15.41 -28.62 9.95
C GLU A 297 14.13 -29.38 10.31
N LYS A 298 12.97 -28.71 10.24
CA LYS A 298 11.65 -29.29 10.53
C LYS A 298 10.95 -29.85 9.31
N LEU A 299 11.58 -29.74 8.14
CA LEU A 299 11.01 -30.14 6.87
C LEU A 299 11.83 -31.29 6.27
N GLU A 300 11.14 -32.25 5.69
CA GLU A 300 11.76 -33.40 5.01
C GLU A 300 11.89 -33.07 3.52
N PRO A 301 13.10 -33.02 2.92
CA PRO A 301 13.31 -32.63 1.52
C PRO A 301 12.45 -33.43 0.54
N GLU A 302 12.30 -34.73 0.74
CA GLU A 302 11.56 -35.64 -0.13
C GLU A 302 10.04 -35.35 -0.16
N ALA A 303 9.52 -34.64 0.85
CA ALA A 303 8.12 -34.27 0.92
C ALA A 303 7.79 -33.03 0.08
N PHE A 304 8.78 -32.39 -0.52
CA PHE A 304 8.63 -31.14 -1.26
C PHE A 304 9.15 -31.21 -2.68
N SER A 305 8.49 -30.46 -3.54
CA SER A 305 9.01 -30.05 -4.84
C SER A 305 9.51 -28.61 -4.76
N ALA A 306 10.59 -28.31 -5.48
CA ALA A 306 11.12 -26.95 -5.59
C ALA A 306 10.90 -26.39 -6.98
N GLU A 307 10.56 -25.11 -7.07
CA GLU A 307 10.42 -24.33 -8.30
C GLU A 307 11.15 -23.00 -8.16
N TRP A 308 11.54 -22.38 -9.27
CA TRP A 308 12.08 -21.04 -9.23
C TRP A 308 11.03 -20.03 -8.76
N LYS A 309 11.43 -19.11 -7.90
CA LYS A 309 10.64 -17.95 -7.54
C LYS A 309 10.95 -16.82 -8.50
N TRP A 310 10.10 -16.66 -9.50
CA TRP A 310 10.22 -15.64 -10.53
C TRP A 310 9.94 -14.23 -9.99
N ASP A 311 10.68 -13.22 -10.47
CA ASP A 311 10.43 -11.80 -10.22
C ASP A 311 9.43 -11.24 -11.25
N GLY A 312 8.18 -11.60 -11.10
CA GLY A 312 7.08 -11.21 -11.97
C GLY A 312 5.86 -10.74 -11.18
N ILE A 313 4.70 -10.98 -11.77
CA ILE A 313 3.39 -10.72 -11.13
C ILE A 313 2.58 -11.98 -11.16
N ARG A 314 2.20 -12.47 -9.98
CA ARG A 314 1.28 -13.57 -9.89
C ARG A 314 -0.06 -13.23 -10.50
N VAL A 315 -0.53 -14.07 -11.41
CA VAL A 315 -1.82 -13.95 -12.08
C VAL A 315 -2.56 -15.28 -12.10
N GLN A 316 -3.88 -15.19 -12.29
CA GLN A 316 -4.68 -16.32 -12.71
C GLN A 316 -5.18 -16.10 -14.13
N LEU A 317 -4.94 -17.07 -15.01
CA LEU A 317 -5.57 -17.20 -16.32
C LEU A 317 -6.82 -18.04 -16.16
N VAL A 318 -7.98 -17.47 -16.44
CA VAL A 318 -9.26 -18.15 -16.24
C VAL A 318 -10.05 -18.19 -17.53
N GLY A 319 -10.31 -19.39 -18.00
CA GLY A 319 -11.18 -19.66 -19.15
C GLY A 319 -12.51 -20.24 -18.71
N GLY A 320 -13.58 -19.85 -19.40
CA GLY A 320 -14.91 -20.37 -19.17
C GLY A 320 -15.78 -20.20 -20.41
N ARG A 321 -17.06 -20.60 -20.31
CA ARG A 321 -18.05 -20.39 -21.36
C ARG A 321 -19.26 -19.66 -20.79
N ASP A 322 -19.74 -18.67 -21.51
CA ASP A 322 -20.98 -17.99 -21.17
C ASP A 322 -22.22 -18.88 -21.47
N ARG A 323 -23.40 -18.37 -21.16
CA ARG A 323 -24.68 -19.07 -21.40
C ARG A 323 -24.94 -19.36 -22.88
N ALA A 324 -24.32 -18.59 -23.77
CA ALA A 324 -24.40 -18.81 -25.21
C ALA A 324 -23.33 -19.77 -25.74
N GLY A 325 -22.45 -20.29 -24.86
CA GLY A 325 -21.34 -21.18 -25.19
C GLY A 325 -20.10 -20.44 -25.71
N ALA A 326 -20.10 -19.11 -25.75
CA ALA A 326 -18.95 -18.33 -26.18
C ALA A 326 -17.83 -18.37 -25.14
N GLN A 327 -16.58 -18.45 -25.61
CA GLN A 327 -15.40 -18.45 -24.77
C GLN A 327 -15.28 -17.11 -24.02
N VAL A 328 -15.10 -17.19 -22.71
CA VAL A 328 -14.79 -16.05 -21.85
C VAL A 328 -13.40 -16.27 -21.26
N ALA A 329 -12.54 -15.29 -21.46
CA ALA A 329 -11.16 -15.33 -20.96
C ALA A 329 -10.92 -14.13 -20.02
N LYS A 330 -10.31 -14.40 -18.86
CA LYS A 330 -9.98 -13.41 -17.85
C LYS A 330 -8.56 -13.59 -17.34
N VAL A 331 -7.90 -12.47 -17.12
CA VAL A 331 -6.60 -12.40 -16.45
C VAL A 331 -6.80 -11.63 -15.15
N TYR A 332 -6.61 -12.30 -14.03
CA TYR A 332 -6.74 -11.69 -12.71
C TYR A 332 -5.39 -11.48 -12.05
N SER A 333 -5.22 -10.35 -11.39
CA SER A 333 -4.07 -10.11 -10.53
C SER A 333 -4.14 -10.96 -9.26
N ARG A 334 -3.06 -11.00 -8.50
CA ARG A 334 -2.98 -11.68 -7.19
C ARG A 334 -4.11 -11.33 -6.23
N THR A 335 -4.66 -10.13 -6.34
CA THR A 335 -5.73 -9.63 -5.47
C THR A 335 -7.13 -9.81 -6.05
N GLY A 336 -7.24 -10.43 -7.23
CA GLY A 336 -8.50 -10.68 -7.91
C GLY A 336 -9.00 -9.50 -8.74
N GLU A 337 -8.15 -8.51 -9.02
CA GLU A 337 -8.47 -7.43 -9.95
C GLU A 337 -8.42 -7.95 -11.38
N ASP A 338 -9.46 -7.67 -12.17
CA ASP A 338 -9.48 -7.99 -13.60
C ASP A 338 -8.54 -7.05 -14.37
N ILE A 339 -7.43 -7.59 -14.82
CA ILE A 339 -6.40 -6.90 -15.61
C ILE A 339 -6.39 -7.31 -17.08
N THR A 340 -7.42 -8.00 -17.55
CA THR A 340 -7.54 -8.51 -18.93
C THR A 340 -7.28 -7.42 -19.96
N GLY A 341 -7.81 -6.20 -19.74
CA GLY A 341 -7.62 -5.07 -20.66
C GLY A 341 -6.17 -4.59 -20.81
N ALA A 342 -5.31 -4.87 -19.83
CA ALA A 342 -3.87 -4.57 -19.91
C ALA A 342 -3.07 -5.69 -20.59
N PHE A 343 -3.64 -6.91 -20.66
CA PHE A 343 -3.00 -8.11 -21.21
C PHE A 343 -3.90 -8.87 -22.18
N PRO A 344 -4.39 -8.23 -23.27
CA PRO A 344 -5.25 -8.87 -24.24
C PRO A 344 -4.58 -10.05 -24.95
N ASP A 345 -3.26 -9.97 -25.14
CA ASP A 345 -2.42 -11.03 -25.71
C ASP A 345 -2.39 -12.32 -24.86
N LEU A 346 -2.56 -12.21 -23.54
CA LEU A 346 -2.73 -13.38 -22.67
C LEU A 346 -4.17 -13.88 -22.69
N ALA A 347 -5.15 -13.00 -22.75
CA ALA A 347 -6.55 -13.41 -22.86
C ALA A 347 -6.81 -14.24 -24.13
N GLU A 348 -6.20 -13.87 -25.26
CA GLU A 348 -6.24 -14.61 -26.53
C GLU A 348 -5.58 -16.00 -26.43
N ALA A 349 -4.60 -16.17 -25.53
CA ALA A 349 -3.92 -17.44 -25.29
C ALA A 349 -4.75 -18.43 -24.45
N ILE A 350 -5.84 -18.00 -23.80
CA ILE A 350 -6.69 -18.84 -22.95
C ILE A 350 -7.62 -19.70 -23.84
N GLY A 351 -7.12 -20.84 -24.29
CA GLY A 351 -7.86 -21.80 -25.11
C GLY A 351 -8.44 -22.99 -24.33
N PHE A 352 -8.64 -22.84 -23.02
CA PHE A 352 -9.10 -23.90 -22.11
C PHE A 352 -10.27 -23.43 -21.25
N THR A 353 -10.97 -24.36 -20.61
CA THR A 353 -11.94 -24.07 -19.53
C THR A 353 -11.33 -24.48 -18.22
N GLY A 354 -11.10 -23.51 -17.31
CA GLY A 354 -10.44 -23.76 -16.03
C GLY A 354 -9.67 -22.56 -15.52
N THR A 355 -8.84 -22.78 -14.49
CA THR A 355 -8.05 -21.76 -13.82
C THR A 355 -6.60 -22.22 -13.68
N LEU A 356 -5.68 -21.50 -14.30
CA LEU A 356 -4.23 -21.62 -14.11
C LEU A 356 -3.73 -20.52 -13.18
N ASP A 357 -2.84 -20.90 -12.27
CA ASP A 357 -2.10 -19.99 -11.40
C ASP A 357 -0.65 -19.91 -11.90
N GLY A 358 -0.13 -18.72 -12.15
CA GLY A 358 1.19 -18.56 -12.77
C GLY A 358 1.81 -17.20 -12.49
N GLU A 359 3.07 -17.06 -12.93
CA GLU A 359 3.78 -15.78 -12.89
C GLU A 359 3.76 -15.13 -14.28
N LEU A 360 3.24 -13.93 -14.34
CA LEU A 360 3.26 -13.09 -15.53
C LEU A 360 4.60 -12.41 -15.66
N LEU A 361 5.21 -12.60 -16.81
CA LEU A 361 6.55 -12.16 -17.18
C LEU A 361 6.51 -11.47 -18.55
N ILE A 362 7.60 -10.85 -18.96
CA ILE A 362 7.84 -10.48 -20.36
C ILE A 362 8.92 -11.40 -20.90
N LEU A 363 8.65 -12.08 -22.00
CA LEU A 363 9.63 -12.88 -22.74
C LEU A 363 10.00 -12.22 -24.06
N ARG A 364 11.29 -12.00 -24.30
CA ARG A 364 11.85 -11.61 -25.59
C ARG A 364 12.90 -12.65 -25.98
N GLU A 365 12.85 -13.13 -27.21
CA GLU A 365 13.79 -14.12 -27.72
C GLU A 365 13.95 -15.34 -26.80
N ARG A 366 12.84 -15.79 -26.20
CA ARG A 366 12.74 -16.90 -25.23
C ARG A 366 13.42 -16.63 -23.87
N ARG A 367 13.81 -15.39 -23.59
CA ARG A 367 14.45 -14.98 -22.35
C ARG A 367 13.52 -14.13 -21.49
N VAL A 368 13.47 -14.43 -20.19
CA VAL A 368 12.70 -13.66 -19.21
C VAL A 368 13.37 -12.30 -19.01
N GLN A 369 12.61 -11.24 -19.19
CA GLN A 369 13.06 -9.87 -18.96
C GLN A 369 12.89 -9.48 -17.50
N SER A 370 13.68 -8.49 -17.05
CA SER A 370 13.57 -7.95 -15.70
C SER A 370 12.18 -7.37 -15.40
N PHE A 371 11.80 -7.34 -14.13
CA PHE A 371 10.54 -6.74 -13.68
C PHE A 371 10.35 -5.28 -14.14
N ASN A 372 11.42 -4.52 -14.34
CA ASN A 372 11.35 -3.14 -14.84
C ASN A 372 10.76 -3.07 -16.26
N VAL A 373 11.02 -4.09 -17.09
CA VAL A 373 10.43 -4.23 -18.42
C VAL A 373 8.94 -4.53 -18.31
N LEU A 374 8.56 -5.44 -17.41
CA LEU A 374 7.15 -5.76 -17.14
C LEU A 374 6.36 -4.52 -16.65
N GLN A 375 6.96 -3.65 -15.87
CA GLN A 375 6.31 -2.42 -15.39
C GLN A 375 5.82 -1.50 -16.52
N GLN A 376 6.39 -1.59 -17.72
CA GLN A 376 5.94 -0.79 -18.86
C GLN A 376 4.53 -1.16 -19.33
N ARG A 377 4.09 -2.40 -19.05
CA ARG A 377 2.74 -2.91 -19.34
C ARG A 377 1.73 -2.62 -18.22
N LEU A 378 2.21 -2.45 -16.98
CA LEU A 378 1.36 -2.25 -15.82
C LEU A 378 0.62 -0.91 -15.86
N ASN A 379 -0.60 -0.90 -15.30
CA ASN A 379 -1.45 0.29 -15.18
C ASN A 379 -1.83 0.95 -16.53
N ARG A 380 -1.67 0.24 -17.65
CA ARG A 380 -2.11 0.72 -18.97
C ARG A 380 -3.61 0.43 -19.15
N LYS A 381 -4.40 1.47 -19.36
CA LYS A 381 -5.85 1.33 -19.66
C LYS A 381 -6.11 0.94 -21.10
N ALA A 382 -5.20 1.27 -22.01
CA ALA A 382 -5.23 0.90 -23.41
C ALA A 382 -3.84 0.41 -23.83
N VAL A 383 -3.80 -0.66 -24.59
CA VAL A 383 -2.59 -1.30 -25.07
C VAL A 383 -2.57 -1.22 -26.59
N THR A 384 -1.51 -0.62 -27.14
CA THR A 384 -1.31 -0.50 -28.60
C THR A 384 -0.61 -1.74 -29.14
N ALA A 385 -0.77 -2.03 -30.45
CA ALA A 385 -0.06 -3.11 -31.12
C ALA A 385 1.47 -3.03 -30.92
N LYS A 386 2.03 -1.83 -31.02
CA LYS A 386 3.45 -1.58 -30.74
C LYS A 386 3.85 -2.00 -29.32
N LEU A 387 3.03 -1.71 -28.31
CA LEU A 387 3.31 -2.08 -26.93
C LEU A 387 3.24 -3.60 -26.71
N LEU A 388 2.34 -4.29 -27.42
CA LEU A 388 2.24 -5.76 -27.41
C LEU A 388 3.48 -6.41 -28.02
N GLU A 389 4.01 -5.84 -29.09
CA GLU A 389 5.22 -6.31 -29.77
C GLU A 389 6.48 -6.04 -28.95
N GLU A 390 6.62 -4.83 -28.40
CA GLU A 390 7.79 -4.44 -27.61
C GLU A 390 7.86 -5.15 -26.25
N PHE A 391 6.70 -5.47 -25.66
CA PHE A 391 6.60 -6.08 -24.32
C PHE A 391 5.64 -7.29 -24.35
N PRO A 392 5.99 -8.37 -25.06
CA PRO A 392 5.14 -9.55 -25.19
C PRO A 392 4.96 -10.23 -23.83
N ALA A 393 3.70 -10.27 -23.36
CA ALA A 393 3.39 -10.93 -22.10
C ALA A 393 3.41 -12.45 -22.23
N HIS A 394 3.89 -13.09 -21.17
CA HIS A 394 4.00 -14.54 -21.05
C HIS A 394 3.61 -14.97 -19.63
N VAL A 395 3.03 -16.16 -19.48
CA VAL A 395 2.74 -16.74 -18.17
C VAL A 395 3.47 -18.06 -18.01
N ARG A 396 4.29 -18.13 -16.99
CA ARG A 396 4.92 -19.35 -16.53
C ARG A 396 4.04 -19.97 -15.44
N ALA A 397 3.23 -20.97 -15.84
CA ALA A 397 2.24 -21.62 -14.99
C ALA A 397 2.90 -22.54 -13.96
N TYR A 398 2.39 -22.58 -12.74
CA TYR A 398 2.92 -23.41 -11.67
C TYR A 398 1.85 -24.14 -10.84
N ASP A 399 0.57 -23.92 -11.12
CA ASP A 399 -0.52 -24.70 -10.55
C ASP A 399 -1.78 -24.63 -11.44
N VAL A 400 -2.63 -25.65 -11.37
CA VAL A 400 -3.95 -25.70 -11.97
C VAL A 400 -5.01 -25.91 -10.89
N LEU A 401 -6.01 -25.03 -10.83
CA LEU A 401 -6.98 -25.03 -9.74
C LEU A 401 -8.31 -25.64 -10.14
N THR A 402 -8.70 -25.43 -11.39
CA THR A 402 -9.91 -26.04 -11.98
C THR A 402 -9.60 -26.40 -13.42
N LEU A 403 -10.16 -27.47 -13.97
CA LEU A 403 -9.99 -27.87 -15.35
C LEU A 403 -11.21 -28.63 -15.84
N ASP A 404 -11.76 -28.20 -16.98
CA ASP A 404 -12.87 -28.83 -17.70
C ASP A 404 -14.13 -29.14 -16.82
N GLY A 405 -14.36 -28.33 -15.78
CA GLY A 405 -15.47 -28.45 -14.83
C GLY A 405 -15.07 -29.02 -13.47
N ASP A 406 -13.92 -29.68 -13.38
CA ASP A 406 -13.44 -30.28 -12.13
C ASP A 406 -12.71 -29.26 -11.26
N ASP A 407 -12.99 -29.24 -9.97
CA ASP A 407 -12.27 -28.46 -8.97
C ASP A 407 -11.11 -29.29 -8.39
N LEU A 408 -9.89 -28.99 -8.81
CA LEU A 408 -8.69 -29.73 -8.44
C LEU A 408 -8.05 -29.23 -7.12
N ARG A 409 -8.59 -28.19 -6.49
CA ARG A 409 -7.98 -27.59 -5.30
C ARG A 409 -7.85 -28.54 -4.11
N ALA A 410 -8.71 -29.52 -4.01
CA ALA A 410 -8.64 -30.56 -2.96
C ALA A 410 -7.58 -31.64 -3.24
N GLU A 411 -7.16 -31.78 -4.50
CA GLU A 411 -6.18 -32.77 -4.90
C GLU A 411 -4.76 -32.43 -4.40
N PRO A 412 -3.88 -33.43 -4.22
CA PRO A 412 -2.46 -33.23 -3.94
C PRO A 412 -1.76 -32.35 -4.99
N PHE A 413 -0.77 -31.56 -4.57
CA PHE A 413 0.01 -30.74 -5.51
C PHE A 413 0.65 -31.58 -6.63
N ALA A 414 1.14 -32.78 -6.33
CA ALA A 414 1.71 -33.68 -7.34
C ALA A 414 0.68 -33.99 -8.45
N THR A 415 -0.55 -34.33 -8.10
CA THR A 415 -1.64 -34.60 -9.06
C THR A 415 -1.98 -33.35 -9.88
N ARG A 416 -2.10 -32.20 -9.22
CA ARG A 416 -2.36 -30.94 -9.94
C ARG A 416 -1.23 -30.57 -10.89
N ARG A 417 0.02 -30.87 -10.51
CA ARG A 417 1.19 -30.65 -11.35
C ARG A 417 1.16 -31.51 -12.62
N GLU A 418 0.82 -32.80 -12.51
CA GLU A 418 0.65 -33.70 -13.65
C GLU A 418 -0.44 -33.19 -14.61
N GLN A 419 -1.58 -32.74 -14.07
CA GLN A 419 -2.66 -32.15 -14.86
C GLN A 419 -2.23 -30.84 -15.55
N LEU A 420 -1.45 -30.02 -14.88
CA LEU A 420 -0.90 -28.80 -15.45
C LEU A 420 0.06 -29.10 -16.62
N GLU A 421 0.95 -30.08 -16.46
CA GLU A 421 1.91 -30.51 -17.50
C GLU A 421 1.17 -31.03 -18.74
N ALA A 422 0.14 -31.85 -18.53
CA ALA A 422 -0.70 -32.34 -19.60
C ALA A 422 -1.45 -31.21 -20.32
N LEU A 423 -1.99 -30.24 -19.56
CA LEU A 423 -2.69 -29.10 -20.13
C LEU A 423 -1.77 -28.20 -20.96
N VAL A 424 -0.62 -27.80 -20.39
CA VAL A 424 0.34 -26.91 -21.09
C VAL A 424 0.89 -27.58 -22.34
N THR A 425 1.19 -28.88 -22.28
CA THR A 425 1.60 -29.67 -23.47
C THR A 425 0.50 -29.69 -24.53
N ARG A 426 -0.76 -29.87 -24.14
CA ARG A 426 -1.91 -29.87 -25.07
C ARG A 426 -2.16 -28.50 -25.70
N LEU A 427 -1.95 -27.43 -24.91
CA LEU A 427 -2.15 -26.05 -25.39
C LEU A 427 -1.09 -25.65 -26.42
N ASP A 428 0.15 -26.10 -26.23
CA ASP A 428 1.31 -25.78 -27.09
C ASP A 428 1.34 -24.32 -27.53
N HIS A 429 1.15 -23.41 -26.59
CA HIS A 429 0.96 -21.98 -26.87
C HIS A 429 2.18 -21.16 -26.50
N ALA A 430 2.69 -20.34 -27.41
CA ALA A 430 3.93 -19.56 -27.25
C ALA A 430 3.95 -18.60 -26.05
N ARG A 431 2.79 -18.30 -25.44
CA ARG A 431 2.65 -17.35 -24.29
C ARG A 431 2.40 -18.03 -22.96
N ILE A 432 2.31 -19.36 -22.94
CA ILE A 432 2.06 -20.13 -21.71
C ILE A 432 3.03 -21.29 -21.68
N ASP A 433 3.93 -21.31 -20.71
CA ASP A 433 4.79 -22.44 -20.41
C ASP A 433 4.63 -22.88 -18.95
N ILE A 434 5.39 -23.89 -18.56
CA ILE A 434 5.39 -24.43 -17.20
C ILE A 434 6.63 -23.97 -16.45
N SER A 435 6.47 -23.57 -15.19
CA SER A 435 7.60 -23.28 -14.30
C SER A 435 8.43 -24.54 -14.09
N PRO A 436 9.73 -24.56 -14.45
CA PRO A 436 10.54 -25.74 -14.30
C PRO A 436 10.75 -26.09 -12.83
N LEU A 437 10.81 -27.40 -12.56
CA LEU A 437 11.21 -27.90 -11.26
C LEU A 437 12.72 -27.79 -11.07
N VAL A 438 13.12 -27.44 -9.85
CA VAL A 438 14.54 -27.40 -9.44
C VAL A 438 14.90 -28.74 -8.79
N PRO A 439 15.77 -29.56 -9.39
CA PRO A 439 16.18 -30.80 -8.78
C PRO A 439 17.07 -30.54 -7.55
N PHE A 440 16.82 -31.23 -6.46
CA PHE A 440 17.62 -31.16 -5.24
C PHE A 440 17.53 -32.51 -4.48
N ALA A 441 18.60 -32.86 -3.79
CA ALA A 441 18.65 -34.07 -2.96
C ALA A 441 18.44 -33.72 -1.47
N ASP A 442 18.89 -32.54 -1.06
CA ASP A 442 18.85 -32.05 0.31
C ASP A 442 18.80 -30.53 0.33
N TRP A 443 18.68 -29.95 1.52
CA TRP A 443 18.57 -28.50 1.67
C TRP A 443 19.86 -27.74 1.31
N GLU A 444 21.02 -28.35 1.45
CA GLU A 444 22.31 -27.76 1.07
C GLU A 444 22.43 -27.62 -0.46
N ALA A 445 22.05 -28.64 -1.20
CA ALA A 445 21.97 -28.60 -2.66
C ALA A 445 20.98 -27.53 -3.14
N LEU A 446 19.82 -27.41 -2.48
CA LEU A 446 18.83 -26.38 -2.83
C LEU A 446 19.30 -24.96 -2.46
N ALA A 447 20.04 -24.80 -1.35
CA ALA A 447 20.67 -23.54 -0.98
C ALA A 447 21.69 -23.09 -2.03
N ALA A 448 22.51 -24.01 -2.53
CA ALA A 448 23.46 -23.76 -3.60
C ALA A 448 22.76 -23.35 -4.91
N ALA A 449 21.70 -24.08 -5.31
CA ALA A 449 20.87 -23.72 -6.47
C ALA A 449 20.22 -22.34 -6.32
N ARG A 450 19.70 -22.00 -5.12
CA ARG A 450 19.15 -20.68 -4.81
C ARG A 450 20.18 -19.56 -4.94
N ALA A 451 21.41 -19.81 -4.52
CA ALA A 451 22.50 -18.83 -4.57
C ALA A 451 22.97 -18.58 -6.01
N ASP A 452 23.07 -19.64 -6.82
CA ASP A 452 23.48 -19.60 -8.22
C ASP A 452 22.50 -20.36 -9.14
N PRO A 453 21.36 -19.78 -9.49
CA PRO A 453 20.37 -20.39 -10.36
C PRO A 453 20.90 -20.72 -11.75
N ALA A 454 21.87 -19.94 -12.26
CA ALA A 454 22.44 -20.14 -13.60
C ALA A 454 23.10 -21.51 -13.76
N SER A 455 23.76 -21.98 -12.71
CA SER A 455 24.45 -23.31 -12.72
C SER A 455 23.48 -24.47 -12.62
N VAL A 456 22.21 -24.26 -12.25
CA VAL A 456 21.22 -25.33 -12.02
C VAL A 456 19.98 -25.16 -12.92
N GLY A 457 20.22 -24.97 -14.21
CA GLY A 457 19.18 -25.02 -15.24
C GLY A 457 18.37 -23.72 -15.47
N ALA A 458 18.61 -22.64 -14.72
CA ALA A 458 17.98 -21.36 -15.00
C ALA A 458 18.64 -20.61 -16.18
N GLY A 459 19.93 -20.93 -16.47
CA GLY A 459 20.65 -20.34 -17.59
C GLY A 459 20.57 -18.81 -17.59
N GLU A 460 20.17 -18.25 -18.72
CA GLU A 460 20.05 -16.81 -18.92
C GLU A 460 18.90 -16.16 -18.12
N ASP A 461 17.93 -16.93 -17.62
CA ASP A 461 16.80 -16.43 -16.81
C ASP A 461 17.16 -16.22 -15.33
N ALA A 462 18.41 -16.54 -14.91
CA ALA A 462 18.85 -16.51 -13.50
C ALA A 462 18.62 -15.17 -12.79
N ASP A 463 18.72 -14.05 -13.52
CA ASP A 463 18.54 -12.71 -12.98
C ASP A 463 17.06 -12.34 -12.72
N ALA A 464 16.14 -13.04 -13.37
CA ALA A 464 14.71 -12.92 -13.12
C ALA A 464 14.20 -13.81 -11.95
N ILE A 465 15.13 -14.45 -11.20
CA ILE A 465 14.82 -15.37 -10.11
C ILE A 465 15.13 -14.73 -8.77
N GLU A 466 14.11 -14.57 -7.92
CA GLU A 466 14.23 -14.04 -6.55
C GLU A 466 14.59 -15.10 -5.48
N GLY A 467 14.65 -16.38 -5.86
CA GLY A 467 14.86 -17.50 -4.94
C GLY A 467 14.14 -18.76 -5.39
N VAL A 468 13.69 -19.57 -4.43
CA VAL A 468 12.95 -20.80 -4.69
C VAL A 468 11.63 -20.85 -3.93
N MET A 469 10.68 -21.59 -4.49
CA MET A 469 9.39 -21.93 -3.90
C MET A 469 9.39 -23.43 -3.57
N LEU A 470 9.05 -23.76 -2.32
CA LEU A 470 8.85 -25.13 -1.89
C LEU A 470 7.35 -25.42 -1.80
N LYS A 471 6.91 -26.48 -2.41
CA LYS A 471 5.52 -26.93 -2.40
C LYS A 471 5.46 -28.39 -1.93
N ARG A 472 4.72 -28.63 -0.85
CA ARG A 472 4.55 -29.98 -0.31
C ARG A 472 3.75 -30.83 -1.29
N LEU A 473 4.30 -31.97 -1.72
CA LEU A 473 3.77 -32.84 -2.78
C LEU A 473 2.33 -33.31 -2.52
N ASN A 474 2.00 -33.66 -1.29
CA ASN A 474 0.67 -34.15 -0.90
C ASN A 474 -0.28 -33.06 -0.40
N SER A 475 0.03 -31.75 -0.63
CA SER A 475 -0.80 -30.68 -0.12
C SER A 475 -1.95 -30.29 -1.06
N PRO A 476 -3.15 -30.05 -0.53
CA PRO A 476 -4.21 -29.39 -1.26
C PRO A 476 -3.88 -27.90 -1.48
N TYR A 477 -4.60 -27.26 -2.39
CA TYR A 477 -4.55 -25.81 -2.59
C TYR A 477 -5.53 -25.10 -1.66
N LEU A 478 -5.02 -24.47 -0.61
CA LEU A 478 -5.81 -23.85 0.44
C LEU A 478 -5.71 -22.32 0.34
N PRO A 479 -6.85 -21.59 0.29
CA PRO A 479 -6.84 -20.13 0.26
C PRO A 479 -6.12 -19.51 1.46
N GLY A 480 -5.54 -18.32 1.27
CA GLY A 480 -4.85 -17.60 2.33
C GLY A 480 -3.43 -18.08 2.55
N ARG A 481 -2.96 -18.13 3.80
CA ARG A 481 -1.59 -18.52 4.15
C ARG A 481 -1.58 -19.68 5.15
N PRO A 482 -1.91 -20.89 4.72
CA PRO A 482 -1.82 -22.07 5.57
C PRO A 482 -0.35 -22.38 5.90
N LYS A 483 -0.08 -22.75 7.15
CA LYS A 483 1.27 -23.10 7.56
C LYS A 483 1.60 -24.54 7.11
N GLY A 484 2.75 -24.73 6.46
CA GLY A 484 3.29 -26.03 6.09
C GLY A 484 3.25 -26.40 4.61
N PRO A 485 2.15 -26.13 3.84
CA PRO A 485 2.09 -26.52 2.44
C PRO A 485 3.10 -25.83 1.53
N TRP A 486 3.19 -24.51 1.58
CA TRP A 486 4.03 -23.72 0.69
C TRP A 486 4.99 -22.82 1.44
N TRP A 487 6.27 -22.82 0.98
CA TRP A 487 7.32 -21.98 1.50
C TRP A 487 8.01 -21.22 0.39
N LYS A 488 8.54 -20.03 0.69
CA LYS A 488 9.40 -19.25 -0.19
C LYS A 488 10.73 -19.03 0.50
N TRP A 489 11.79 -19.32 -0.20
CA TRP A 489 13.15 -19.12 0.25
C TRP A 489 13.83 -18.13 -0.71
N LYS A 490 13.81 -16.85 -0.33
CA LYS A 490 14.37 -15.79 -1.15
C LYS A 490 15.90 -15.82 -1.16
N ARG A 491 16.51 -15.31 -2.23
CA ARG A 491 17.95 -15.01 -2.26
C ARG A 491 18.26 -13.93 -1.23
N GLU A 492 19.54 -13.87 -0.82
CA GLU A 492 20.02 -12.80 0.04
C GLU A 492 19.80 -11.45 -0.66
N PRO A 493 19.28 -10.43 0.06
CA PRO A 493 19.12 -9.11 -0.51
C PRO A 493 20.49 -8.47 -0.77
N HIS A 494 20.53 -7.58 -1.75
CA HIS A 494 21.68 -6.68 -1.87
C HIS A 494 21.77 -5.78 -0.64
N ILE A 495 22.98 -5.50 -0.23
CA ILE A 495 23.27 -4.63 0.92
C ILE A 495 24.13 -3.46 0.46
N VAL A 496 23.84 -2.27 0.98
CA VAL A 496 24.65 -1.08 0.80
C VAL A 496 24.64 -0.24 2.08
N ASP A 497 25.77 0.34 2.42
CA ASP A 497 25.87 1.31 3.49
C ASP A 497 25.63 2.72 2.93
N ALA A 498 24.53 3.35 3.36
CA ALA A 498 24.08 4.65 2.87
C ALA A 498 23.95 5.66 4.02
N VAL A 499 24.19 6.93 3.74
CA VAL A 499 24.10 8.00 4.74
C VAL A 499 22.66 8.54 4.80
N MET A 500 22.10 8.68 5.99
CA MET A 500 20.78 9.32 6.19
C MET A 500 20.87 10.80 5.82
N MET A 501 20.01 11.26 4.91
CA MET A 501 19.95 12.66 4.45
C MET A 501 18.76 13.40 5.03
N TYR A 502 17.58 12.78 4.92
CA TYR A 502 16.32 13.38 5.37
C TYR A 502 15.50 12.38 6.17
N ALA A 503 14.71 12.92 7.10
CA ALA A 503 13.73 12.17 7.85
C ALA A 503 12.37 12.86 7.82
N GLN A 504 11.31 12.07 7.72
CA GLN A 504 9.92 12.54 7.75
C GLN A 504 9.16 11.80 8.83
N ARG A 505 8.15 12.46 9.42
CA ARG A 505 7.25 11.80 10.38
C ARG A 505 6.48 10.68 9.71
N GLY A 506 6.27 9.61 10.43
CA GLY A 506 5.44 8.50 10.01
C GLY A 506 3.95 8.85 10.03
N HIS A 507 3.14 7.89 9.61
CA HIS A 507 1.68 8.00 9.63
C HIS A 507 1.06 7.10 10.72
N GLY A 508 -0.16 7.42 11.15
CA GLY A 508 -0.88 6.66 12.15
C GLY A 508 -0.11 6.61 13.49
N LYS A 509 0.12 5.43 14.04
CA LYS A 509 0.87 5.24 15.30
C LYS A 509 2.26 5.87 15.34
N ARG A 510 2.91 6.00 14.19
CA ARG A 510 4.25 6.56 14.06
C ARG A 510 4.26 8.05 13.74
N SER A 511 3.09 8.73 13.78
CA SER A 511 2.96 10.17 13.49
C SER A 511 3.76 11.06 14.45
N SER A 512 4.04 10.59 15.67
CA SER A 512 4.88 11.29 16.65
C SER A 512 6.39 11.07 16.46
N PHE A 513 6.79 10.07 15.65
CA PHE A 513 8.18 9.70 15.40
C PHE A 513 8.59 10.02 13.96
N TYR A 514 9.87 10.37 13.78
CA TYR A 514 10.49 10.34 12.46
C TYR A 514 10.80 8.88 12.13
N SER A 515 10.09 8.31 11.15
CA SER A 515 10.17 6.89 10.79
C SER A 515 10.27 6.63 9.29
N ASP A 516 10.37 7.67 8.48
CA ASP A 516 10.58 7.59 7.04
C ASP A 516 11.92 8.31 6.72
N TYR A 517 12.92 7.54 6.26
CA TYR A 517 14.29 8.01 6.08
C TYR A 517 14.68 7.98 4.61
N THR A 518 15.10 9.13 4.08
CA THR A 518 15.77 9.23 2.79
C THR A 518 17.27 9.12 3.02
N PHE A 519 17.93 8.28 2.25
CA PHE A 519 19.37 8.03 2.35
C PHE A 519 20.04 8.13 0.98
N GLY A 520 21.34 8.37 0.99
CA GLY A 520 22.17 8.54 -0.18
C GLY A 520 23.49 7.80 -0.09
N VAL A 521 24.13 7.67 -1.24
CA VAL A 521 25.49 7.15 -1.39
C VAL A 521 26.39 8.21 -2.01
N TRP A 522 27.70 8.06 -1.88
CA TRP A 522 28.67 9.01 -2.40
C TRP A 522 28.84 8.89 -3.92
N ARG A 523 29.03 10.02 -4.58
CA ARG A 523 29.38 10.12 -6.00
C ARG A 523 30.44 11.20 -6.16
N GLU A 524 31.33 11.03 -7.12
CA GLU A 524 32.22 12.10 -7.55
C GLU A 524 31.42 13.24 -8.19
N ALA A 525 31.58 14.45 -7.69
CA ALA A 525 30.93 15.63 -8.23
C ALA A 525 31.60 16.08 -9.53
N PRO A 526 30.86 16.64 -10.51
CA PRO A 526 31.42 17.12 -11.76
C PRO A 526 32.52 18.18 -11.58
N GLU A 527 32.47 18.92 -10.48
CA GLU A 527 33.44 19.99 -10.13
C GLU A 527 34.58 19.48 -9.23
N GLY A 528 34.64 18.17 -8.98
CA GLY A 528 35.57 17.51 -8.09
C GLY A 528 35.05 17.39 -6.64
N GLY A 529 35.60 16.43 -5.91
CA GLY A 529 35.15 16.10 -4.56
C GLY A 529 33.96 15.13 -4.52
N ASP A 530 33.51 14.80 -3.31
CA ASP A 530 32.42 13.86 -3.09
C ASP A 530 31.10 14.58 -2.81
N GLU A 531 30.03 14.20 -3.52
CA GLU A 531 28.65 14.61 -3.21
C GLU A 531 27.78 13.41 -2.81
N LEU A 532 26.87 13.63 -1.88
CA LEU A 532 25.91 12.63 -1.47
C LEU A 532 24.65 12.72 -2.35
N VAL A 533 24.28 11.61 -3.02
CA VAL A 533 23.12 11.55 -3.92
C VAL A 533 22.07 10.60 -3.40
N PRO A 534 20.77 11.00 -3.36
CA PRO A 534 19.71 10.16 -2.82
C PRO A 534 19.44 8.95 -3.73
N VAL A 535 19.24 7.78 -3.14
CA VAL A 535 19.03 6.50 -3.85
C VAL A 535 17.80 5.75 -3.39
N GLY A 536 17.15 6.18 -2.30
CA GLY A 536 15.95 5.52 -1.80
C GLY A 536 15.40 6.09 -0.50
N LYS A 537 14.29 5.50 -0.07
CA LYS A 537 13.64 5.75 1.21
C LYS A 537 13.29 4.44 1.90
N ALA A 538 13.54 4.34 3.20
CA ALA A 538 13.12 3.22 4.04
C ALA A 538 12.24 3.69 5.20
N TYR A 539 11.20 2.93 5.51
CA TYR A 539 10.24 3.20 6.59
C TYR A 539 9.99 1.97 7.49
N HIS A 540 10.83 0.94 7.37
CA HIS A 540 10.78 -0.29 8.16
C HIS A 540 12.16 -0.96 8.21
N GLY A 541 12.25 -2.07 8.98
CA GLY A 541 13.50 -2.81 9.18
C GLY A 541 14.21 -2.44 10.48
N PHE A 542 13.56 -1.73 11.38
CA PHE A 542 14.06 -1.37 12.71
C PHE A 542 13.02 -1.69 13.78
N THR A 543 13.48 -1.99 14.96
CA THR A 543 12.67 -2.23 16.16
C THR A 543 12.12 -0.91 16.73
N ASP A 544 11.13 -0.98 17.63
CA ASP A 544 10.60 0.21 18.31
C ASP A 544 11.67 0.89 19.19
N ALA A 545 12.60 0.13 19.74
CA ALA A 545 13.75 0.67 20.51
C ALA A 545 14.73 1.43 19.60
N GLU A 546 15.01 0.91 18.42
CA GLU A 546 15.83 1.57 17.40
C GLU A 546 15.13 2.80 16.84
N LEU A 547 13.81 2.72 16.59
CA LEU A 547 13.01 3.87 16.18
C LEU A 547 13.13 5.04 17.16
N ALA A 548 13.06 4.77 18.46
CA ALA A 548 13.25 5.80 19.49
C ALA A 548 14.65 6.43 19.47
N LYS A 549 15.70 5.63 19.16
CA LYS A 549 17.07 6.14 18.99
C LYS A 549 17.21 6.99 17.73
N LEU A 550 16.65 6.53 16.61
CA LEU A 550 16.62 7.25 15.33
C LEU A 550 15.86 8.58 15.45
N ASP A 551 14.68 8.59 16.08
CA ASP A 551 13.91 9.82 16.32
C ASP A 551 14.71 10.85 17.13
N ARG A 552 15.40 10.39 18.21
CA ARG A 552 16.27 11.25 19.00
C ARG A 552 17.45 11.78 18.17
N TYR A 553 18.07 10.92 17.35
CA TYR A 553 19.14 11.33 16.44
C TYR A 553 18.68 12.42 15.48
N VAL A 554 17.54 12.21 14.81
CA VAL A 554 16.96 13.20 13.90
C VAL A 554 16.73 14.55 14.58
N ARG A 555 16.14 14.54 15.78
CA ARG A 555 15.85 15.78 16.53
C ARG A 555 17.13 16.55 16.91
N ASN A 556 18.17 15.83 17.28
CA ASN A 556 19.43 16.42 17.73
C ASN A 556 20.34 16.88 16.57
N ASN A 557 20.20 16.28 15.38
CA ASN A 557 21.06 16.52 14.23
C ASN A 557 20.33 17.18 13.05
N THR A 558 19.13 17.74 13.27
CA THR A 558 18.40 18.50 12.24
C THR A 558 19.16 19.78 11.90
N THR A 559 19.55 19.94 10.63
CA THR A 559 20.21 21.12 10.07
C THR A 559 19.20 22.11 9.49
N LYS A 560 18.20 21.59 8.73
CA LYS A 560 17.14 22.41 8.12
C LYS A 560 15.78 21.74 8.23
N ARG A 561 14.73 22.54 8.11
CA ARG A 561 13.32 22.10 8.19
C ARG A 561 12.58 22.51 6.93
N PHE A 562 11.95 21.51 6.27
CA PHE A 562 11.13 21.71 5.07
C PHE A 562 9.73 21.13 5.33
N GLY A 563 8.86 21.91 5.95
CA GLY A 563 7.55 21.41 6.36
C GLY A 563 7.68 20.16 7.28
N PRO A 564 7.11 19.00 6.90
CA PRO A 564 7.20 17.76 7.68
C PRO A 564 8.57 17.08 7.59
N VAL A 565 9.43 17.47 6.65
CA VAL A 565 10.75 16.88 6.41
C VAL A 565 11.82 17.58 7.23
N ARG A 566 12.74 16.82 7.77
CA ARG A 566 13.97 17.28 8.45
C ARG A 566 15.17 16.87 7.62
N GLU A 567 15.98 17.83 7.26
CA GLU A 567 17.34 17.56 6.80
C GLU A 567 18.19 17.30 8.05
N VAL A 568 18.92 16.20 8.05
CA VAL A 568 19.86 15.87 9.13
C VAL A 568 21.29 16.08 8.66
N ALA A 569 22.23 16.23 9.59
CA ALA A 569 23.64 16.32 9.25
C ALA A 569 24.08 15.11 8.40
N HIS A 570 24.64 15.36 7.20
CA HIS A 570 25.02 14.33 6.22
C HIS A 570 26.24 14.79 5.39
N GLY A 571 27.36 14.98 6.05
CA GLY A 571 28.66 15.25 5.41
C GLY A 571 29.63 14.09 5.59
N LEU A 572 30.84 14.22 5.08
CA LEU A 572 31.89 13.21 5.20
C LEU A 572 32.29 12.96 6.66
N GLU A 573 32.24 13.99 7.49
CA GLU A 573 32.63 13.92 8.91
C GLU A 573 31.45 13.80 9.87
N ALA A 574 30.23 14.10 9.41
CA ALA A 574 29.05 14.12 10.28
C ALA A 574 27.83 13.55 9.55
N GLY A 575 27.26 12.48 10.10
CA GLY A 575 26.09 11.80 9.55
C GLY A 575 25.85 10.46 10.23
N LEU A 576 24.75 9.80 9.90
CA LEU A 576 24.44 8.47 10.35
C LEU A 576 24.39 7.52 9.15
N VAL A 577 25.21 6.46 9.22
CA VAL A 577 25.20 5.40 8.22
C VAL A 577 24.14 4.36 8.57
N LEU A 578 23.37 3.99 7.56
CA LEU A 578 22.37 2.91 7.61
C LEU A 578 22.79 1.84 6.61
N GLU A 579 22.88 0.60 7.07
CA GLU A 579 22.98 -0.56 6.20
C GLU A 579 21.59 -0.83 5.65
N ILE A 580 21.45 -0.71 4.34
CA ILE A 580 20.18 -0.85 3.61
C ILE A 580 20.19 -2.15 2.83
N ALA A 581 19.23 -3.02 3.14
CA ALA A 581 18.93 -4.21 2.35
C ALA A 581 17.85 -3.87 1.31
N PHE A 582 18.05 -4.33 0.04
CA PHE A 582 17.13 -4.05 -1.06
C PHE A 582 17.12 -5.21 -2.08
N GLU A 583 16.06 -5.30 -2.89
CA GLU A 583 15.87 -6.43 -3.81
C GLU A 583 16.35 -6.15 -5.25
N GLY A 584 16.71 -4.91 -5.57
CA GLY A 584 17.23 -4.55 -6.89
C GLY A 584 17.33 -3.03 -7.07
N VAL A 585 17.86 -2.62 -8.22
CA VAL A 585 18.02 -1.22 -8.61
C VAL A 585 17.30 -0.95 -9.92
N GLN A 586 16.71 0.22 -10.05
CA GLN A 586 16.03 0.67 -11.27
C GLN A 586 16.44 2.09 -11.62
N ARG A 587 16.34 2.49 -12.91
CA ARG A 587 16.51 3.88 -13.32
C ARG A 587 15.43 4.77 -12.72
N SER A 588 15.82 5.98 -12.34
CA SER A 588 14.91 6.95 -11.73
C SER A 588 15.19 8.36 -12.25
N THR A 589 14.19 8.94 -12.88
CA THR A 589 14.23 10.36 -13.27
C THR A 589 13.92 11.31 -12.11
N ARG A 590 13.47 10.75 -10.96
CA ARG A 590 13.12 11.53 -9.77
C ARG A 590 14.30 11.77 -8.83
N HIS A 591 15.27 10.86 -8.83
CA HIS A 591 16.45 10.97 -7.99
C HIS A 591 17.61 11.62 -8.75
N LYS A 592 18.33 12.52 -8.09
CA LYS A 592 19.55 13.16 -8.63
C LYS A 592 20.63 12.11 -8.99
N SER A 593 20.60 10.95 -8.32
CA SER A 593 21.49 9.83 -8.61
C SER A 593 21.21 9.12 -9.95
N GLY A 594 20.03 9.30 -10.54
CA GLY A 594 19.60 8.55 -11.72
C GLY A 594 19.08 7.13 -11.40
N VAL A 595 19.20 6.66 -10.16
CA VAL A 595 18.82 5.32 -9.72
C VAL A 595 17.89 5.35 -8.51
N ALA A 596 17.12 4.28 -8.32
CA ALA A 596 16.29 4.04 -7.14
C ALA A 596 16.35 2.57 -6.75
N MET A 597 16.42 2.29 -5.45
CA MET A 597 16.36 0.93 -4.91
C MET A 597 14.94 0.40 -4.90
N ARG A 598 14.78 -0.90 -5.12
CA ARG A 598 13.50 -1.61 -4.99
C ARG A 598 13.39 -2.22 -3.59
N PHE A 599 12.27 -1.93 -2.91
CA PHE A 599 11.95 -2.42 -1.56
C PHE A 599 13.07 -2.24 -0.54
N PRO A 600 13.65 -1.03 -0.41
CA PRO A 600 14.71 -0.79 0.55
C PRO A 600 14.17 -0.85 1.98
N ARG A 601 14.94 -1.47 2.88
CA ARG A 601 14.68 -1.54 4.31
C ARG A 601 15.97 -1.35 5.08
N VAL A 602 15.88 -0.79 6.27
CA VAL A 602 17.03 -0.73 7.17
C VAL A 602 17.34 -2.14 7.67
N SER A 603 18.52 -2.65 7.35
CA SER A 603 19.02 -3.92 7.86
C SER A 603 19.70 -3.71 9.20
N ARG A 604 20.51 -2.66 9.29
CA ARG A 604 21.27 -2.31 10.48
C ARG A 604 21.54 -0.82 10.59
N ILE A 605 21.58 -0.29 11.81
CA ILE A 605 22.00 1.09 12.07
C ILE A 605 23.48 1.07 12.40
N ARG A 606 24.31 1.70 11.58
CA ARG A 606 25.76 1.68 11.69
C ARG A 606 26.28 2.89 12.47
N TRP A 607 26.05 2.85 13.80
CA TRP A 607 26.60 3.86 14.70
C TRP A 607 28.13 3.85 14.76
N ASP A 608 28.73 2.75 14.33
CA ASP A 608 30.15 2.44 14.33
C ASP A 608 30.88 2.95 13.08
N LYS A 609 30.14 3.25 11.99
CA LYS A 609 30.73 3.55 10.67
C LYS A 609 30.75 5.04 10.37
N PRO A 610 31.92 5.63 10.05
CA PRO A 610 32.00 7.02 9.60
C PRO A 610 31.25 7.23 8.27
N PRO A 611 30.55 8.36 8.07
CA PRO A 611 29.85 8.64 6.81
C PRO A 611 30.74 8.60 5.57
N ALA A 612 32.00 8.98 5.68
CA ALA A 612 32.99 8.94 4.59
C ALA A 612 33.25 7.50 4.06
N GLU A 613 32.99 6.49 4.89
CA GLU A 613 33.15 5.08 4.52
C GLU A 613 31.87 4.44 3.96
N ALA A 614 30.80 5.21 3.82
CA ALA A 614 29.58 4.74 3.15
C ALA A 614 29.86 4.44 1.67
N ASP A 615 29.02 3.58 1.10
CA ASP A 615 29.22 3.11 -0.27
C ASP A 615 29.05 4.23 -1.31
N ARG A 616 29.61 3.96 -2.50
CA ARG A 616 29.54 4.83 -3.66
C ARG A 616 28.50 4.36 -4.66
N ILE A 617 28.05 5.28 -5.51
CA ILE A 617 27.03 5.02 -6.54
C ILE A 617 27.38 3.86 -7.47
N ASP A 618 28.66 3.63 -7.72
CA ASP A 618 29.19 2.58 -8.60
C ASP A 618 28.73 1.18 -8.19
N VAL A 619 28.47 0.95 -6.88
CA VAL A 619 27.93 -0.32 -6.39
C VAL A 619 26.52 -0.54 -6.97
N LEU A 620 25.69 0.49 -6.96
CA LEU A 620 24.32 0.42 -7.49
C LEU A 620 24.30 0.40 -9.02
N GLU A 621 25.16 1.15 -9.67
CA GLU A 621 25.29 1.17 -11.12
C GLU A 621 25.75 -0.18 -11.69
N ARG A 622 26.64 -0.88 -10.99
CA ARG A 622 27.03 -2.25 -11.37
C ARG A 622 25.86 -3.24 -11.30
N ILE A 623 25.01 -3.13 -10.27
CA ILE A 623 23.79 -3.97 -10.14
C ILE A 623 22.82 -3.63 -11.27
N LEU A 624 22.62 -2.33 -11.54
CA LEU A 624 21.76 -1.85 -12.63
C LEU A 624 22.27 -2.33 -14.00
N ALA A 625 23.56 -2.19 -14.26
CA ALA A 625 24.19 -2.56 -15.52
C ALA A 625 24.17 -4.07 -15.79
N ARG A 626 24.21 -4.91 -14.75
CA ARG A 626 23.98 -6.34 -14.91
C ARG A 626 22.57 -6.60 -15.43
N GLY A 627 21.55 -6.03 -14.82
CA GLY A 627 20.16 -6.14 -15.28
C GLY A 627 19.88 -5.45 -16.63
N GLU A 628 20.72 -4.52 -17.11
CA GLU A 628 20.52 -3.78 -18.36
C GLU A 628 21.34 -4.34 -19.54
N ARG A 629 22.50 -4.94 -19.33
CA ARG A 629 23.25 -5.64 -20.40
C ARG A 629 22.44 -6.72 -21.06
N GLU A 630 21.43 -7.17 -20.37
CA GLU A 630 20.45 -8.16 -20.78
C GLU A 630 19.27 -7.58 -21.57
N VAL A 631 19.11 -6.25 -21.59
CA VAL A 631 17.98 -5.55 -22.23
C VAL A 631 18.32 -5.00 -23.62
N ALA A 632 19.62 -4.90 -24.01
CA ALA A 632 20.03 -4.34 -25.28
C ALA A 632 19.83 -5.35 -26.43
N PRO A 633 19.00 -5.06 -27.45
CA PRO A 633 18.90 -5.89 -28.64
C PRO A 633 20.20 -5.77 -29.46
N GLY A 634 20.90 -6.90 -29.65
CA GLY A 634 21.86 -7.08 -30.75
C GLY A 634 23.13 -6.24 -30.70
N ALA A 635 24.04 -6.51 -29.79
CA ALA A 635 25.48 -6.33 -30.08
C ALA A 635 25.97 -7.62 -30.73
N THR A 636 25.99 -7.65 -32.06
CA THR A 636 26.76 -8.61 -32.85
C THR A 636 28.20 -8.62 -32.32
N LEU A 637 28.62 -9.71 -31.71
CA LEU A 637 30.02 -9.97 -31.49
C LEU A 637 30.68 -10.08 -32.87
N THR A 638 31.34 -9.02 -33.31
CA THR A 638 32.32 -9.14 -34.36
C THR A 638 33.49 -9.92 -33.80
N GLU A 639 33.61 -11.15 -34.28
CA GLU A 639 34.88 -11.86 -34.25
C GLU A 639 35.96 -11.00 -34.93
N THR A 640 36.87 -10.49 -34.15
CA THR A 640 38.24 -10.15 -34.55
C THR A 640 39.06 -9.97 -33.29
N ASP A 641 39.79 -11.01 -32.90
CA ASP A 641 41.24 -11.10 -32.91
C ASP A 641 41.66 -12.46 -32.28
N ALA A 642 42.45 -13.14 -33.12
CA ALA A 642 43.10 -14.42 -32.86
C ALA A 642 44.18 -14.34 -31.76
#